data_1738c7a4ab87d0a4a1d3f12443b83f9b
#
_entry.id   1738c7a4ab87d0a4a1d3f12443b83f9b
#
_cell.length_a   1.000
_cell.length_b   1.000
_cell.length_c   1.000
_cell.angle_alpha   90.00
_cell.angle_beta   90.00
_cell.angle_gamma   90.00
#
_symmetry.space_group_name_H-M   'P 1'
#
loop_
_entity.id
_entity.type
_entity.pdbx_description
1 polymer ?
#
loop_
_entity_poly.entity_id
_entity_poly.type
_entity_poly.pdbx_seq_one_letter_code
_entity_poly.pdbx_strand_id
1 'polypeptide(L)'
;MQNTIPVSEVSRIRFFRSLIAIWLLMGASLFVQRAAAQTTPAGSTLPSETPARLQPVIDSFDYERRDVMIPMRDGVKLHTVIILPKGAKGAPILLTRTPYDATAQTSHAPSAHLAPILQGYDNATEVIVEGGYIRVVQDVRGKYGSEGDYVMNRPLHGPLNPTPVDHATDTYDTIDWLVKNIPESNGKVGILGISYDGFTPLMALVNPHPALKVAVPMNPMVDGWMGDDWFHNGAFREQNMGYIYEQEGTRDNKIKWWTSHFDDYDVYMEAGSAGELGKRHGLEQVGFWRKLLEHPSYDAWWQQQAMDKILADQPLKVPVLLVHSLWDQEDIYGAMAVYKAIKPKDTGNDKVFLVMGPWHHGQEIDDGSSLGVVKFDSDTGLYFRREILRPFLDQYLKDGAPKADVAPVMAFETGTNNWRRLGSWPSGCPPTSTSSNCTIRATPLYLNAGLKLSFESPKSGDAPFDEYVSDPAKPVPYRVRPIQPMGYDTGMTWSEWLVDDQREQSGRGDVLVYESETLRTPVKISGQPMANLVASTSGTDSDWVVKVIDVYPDEVAGQPGMGGYQLMISADIFRGRYRESLETPKALEAGKPLLYRFALPNANHVFLPGHRMMVQIQSAWFPLYDRNPQTFVPNIFWAKPEDYRKAVQRVYHAPDRASFVELPVVMAK
;
A
#
# COMPACT_ATOMS: atom_id res chain seq x y z
N MET A 1 -17.92 11.91 -56.25
CA MET A 1 -17.12 13.02 -56.72
C MET A 1 -15.82 12.91 -55.96
N GLN A 2 -14.87 12.12 -56.42
CA GLN A 2 -13.76 12.41 -57.31
C GLN A 2 -13.06 13.73 -56.91
N ASN A 3 -11.85 13.65 -56.37
CA ASN A 3 -10.62 13.69 -57.14
C ASN A 3 -9.39 13.25 -56.35
N THR A 4 -8.72 12.41 -56.94
CA THR A 4 -7.47 11.70 -56.89
C THR A 4 -6.26 12.57 -57.30
N ILE A 5 -5.09 12.38 -56.61
CA ILE A 5 -3.71 12.03 -57.04
C ILE A 5 -2.96 13.08 -57.91
N PRO A 6 -1.60 13.20 -57.96
CA PRO A 6 -0.66 12.07 -58.01
C PRO A 6 0.72 12.20 -57.34
N VAL A 7 1.36 11.05 -57.26
CA VAL A 7 2.77 10.71 -57.02
C VAL A 7 3.63 10.97 -58.27
N SER A 8 4.93 11.35 -58.12
CA SER A 8 6.05 10.94 -58.99
C SER A 8 7.39 11.22 -58.29
N GLU A 9 8.12 10.21 -58.02
CA GLU A 9 9.25 9.54 -58.73
C GLU A 9 10.57 10.32 -58.64
N VAL A 10 11.50 9.77 -57.92
CA VAL A 10 12.69 8.97 -58.29
C VAL A 10 13.66 9.62 -59.27
N SER A 11 14.90 9.86 -58.88
CA SER A 11 16.05 9.44 -59.67
C SER A 11 17.35 9.39 -58.87
N ARG A 12 17.99 8.27 -58.98
CA ARG A 12 19.37 7.92 -58.58
C ARG A 12 20.34 8.60 -59.50
N ILE A 13 21.62 8.84 -59.09
CA ILE A 13 22.82 8.49 -59.87
C ILE A 13 24.06 8.37 -58.95
N ARG A 14 24.88 7.45 -59.34
CA ARG A 14 26.01 6.81 -58.69
C ARG A 14 27.36 7.45 -59.02
N PHE A 15 28.36 7.16 -58.13
CA PHE A 15 29.78 6.81 -58.40
C PHE A 15 30.73 7.88 -58.96
N PHE A 16 31.88 8.08 -58.30
CA PHE A 16 33.20 7.55 -58.74
C PHE A 16 34.26 7.69 -57.68
N ARG A 17 35.08 6.65 -57.58
CA ARG A 17 36.33 6.47 -56.80
C ARG A 17 37.54 7.01 -57.53
N SER A 18 38.63 7.33 -56.80
CA SER A 18 40.07 6.90 -56.96
C SER A 18 41.03 8.02 -56.60
N LEU A 19 41.89 7.89 -55.63
CA LEU A 19 43.18 7.22 -55.45
C LEU A 19 44.41 8.01 -55.91
N ILE A 20 45.49 7.91 -55.10
CA ILE A 20 46.94 8.07 -55.34
C ILE A 20 47.52 9.40 -54.87
N ALA A 21 48.24 9.54 -53.80
CA ALA A 21 49.50 8.95 -53.22
C ALA A 21 50.75 9.78 -53.56
N ILE A 22 51.49 10.17 -52.45
CA ILE A 22 52.95 10.30 -52.29
C ILE A 22 53.68 11.46 -53.00
N TRP A 23 54.39 12.32 -52.22
CA TRP A 23 55.85 12.30 -52.02
C TRP A 23 56.34 13.35 -51.03
N LEU A 24 57.27 12.95 -50.18
CA LEU A 24 58.10 13.73 -49.26
C LEU A 24 59.05 14.69 -49.99
N LEU A 25 59.40 15.83 -49.39
CA LEU A 25 60.79 16.15 -49.04
C LEU A 25 60.93 17.60 -48.45
N MET A 26 61.70 17.62 -47.39
CA MET A 26 62.35 18.69 -46.64
C MET A 26 62.48 20.09 -47.25
N GLY A 27 62.25 21.08 -46.42
CA GLY A 27 62.75 22.46 -46.60
C GLY A 27 62.49 23.28 -45.33
N ALA A 28 63.48 23.32 -44.43
CA ALA A 28 63.47 24.21 -43.28
C ALA A 28 63.52 25.65 -43.79
N SER A 29 62.51 26.46 -43.47
CA SER A 29 62.55 27.92 -43.53
C SER A 29 61.78 28.49 -42.36
N LEU A 30 62.47 29.12 -41.48
CA LEU A 30 61.94 29.93 -40.41
C LEU A 30 61.01 31.04 -40.99
N PHE A 31 59.71 30.78 -40.87
CA PHE A 31 58.72 31.87 -40.95
C PHE A 31 58.13 32.11 -39.59
N VAL A 32 58.46 33.23 -39.02
CA VAL A 32 57.77 33.83 -37.91
C VAL A 32 56.32 34.10 -38.38
N GLN A 33 55.44 33.13 -38.14
CA GLN A 33 54.00 33.36 -38.26
C GLN A 33 53.55 34.17 -37.04
N ARG A 34 53.36 35.46 -37.21
CA ARG A 34 52.46 36.25 -36.39
C ARG A 34 51.14 35.49 -36.32
N ALA A 35 50.80 34.95 -35.14
CA ALA A 35 49.46 34.53 -34.87
C ALA A 35 48.53 35.74 -35.04
N ALA A 36 47.90 35.82 -36.22
CA ALA A 36 46.70 36.63 -36.36
C ALA A 36 45.66 36.00 -35.43
N ALA A 37 45.44 36.68 -34.31
CA ALA A 37 44.25 36.44 -33.53
C ALA A 37 43.08 36.53 -34.49
N GLN A 38 42.46 35.43 -34.84
CA GLN A 38 41.14 35.44 -35.45
C GLN A 38 40.24 36.14 -34.43
N THR A 39 40.06 37.44 -34.61
CA THR A 39 38.93 38.14 -34.01
C THR A 39 37.70 37.42 -34.59
N THR A 40 37.12 36.52 -33.80
CA THR A 40 35.73 36.12 -33.98
C THR A 40 34.95 37.41 -34.27
N PRO A 41 34.17 37.51 -35.34
CA PRO A 41 33.30 38.66 -35.49
C PRO A 41 32.55 38.81 -34.18
N ALA A 42 32.59 39.98 -33.64
CA ALA A 42 31.68 40.35 -32.54
C ALA A 42 30.28 40.32 -33.17
N GLY A 43 29.75 39.10 -33.37
CA GLY A 43 28.35 38.90 -33.62
C GLY A 43 27.66 39.52 -32.42
N SER A 44 26.79 40.43 -32.65
CA SER A 44 25.96 41.07 -31.66
C SER A 44 25.14 40.05 -30.92
N THR A 45 25.77 39.37 -29.97
CA THR A 45 25.02 38.57 -28.99
C THR A 45 24.33 39.61 -28.12
N LEU A 46 23.01 39.65 -28.25
CA LEU A 46 22.22 40.39 -27.27
C LEU A 46 22.60 39.84 -25.89
N PRO A 47 22.76 40.70 -24.88
CA PRO A 47 23.01 40.23 -23.53
C PRO A 47 21.86 39.34 -23.08
N SER A 48 22.17 38.27 -22.36
CA SER A 48 21.13 37.39 -21.81
C SER A 48 20.23 38.21 -20.88
N GLU A 49 18.92 38.11 -21.08
CA GLU A 49 17.91 38.67 -20.17
C GLU A 49 17.69 37.77 -18.95
N THR A 50 18.19 36.52 -19.01
CA THR A 50 18.14 35.59 -17.92
C THR A 50 19.39 35.76 -17.03
N PRO A 51 19.23 36.06 -15.74
CA PRO A 51 20.37 36.14 -14.82
C PRO A 51 21.02 34.75 -14.66
N ALA A 52 22.34 34.73 -14.44
CA ALA A 52 23.08 33.50 -14.17
C ALA A 52 22.51 32.75 -12.96
N ARG A 53 21.96 33.48 -12.00
CA ARG A 53 21.23 32.94 -10.84
C ARG A 53 20.20 33.98 -10.38
N LEU A 54 18.92 33.58 -10.43
CA LEU A 54 17.85 34.40 -9.83
C LEU A 54 17.86 34.18 -8.31
N GLN A 55 17.84 35.27 -7.57
CA GLN A 55 17.63 35.27 -6.13
C GLN A 55 16.27 35.90 -5.84
N PRO A 56 15.23 35.10 -5.52
CA PRO A 56 13.92 35.65 -5.21
C PRO A 56 13.95 36.41 -3.90
N VAL A 57 13.15 37.48 -3.81
CA VAL A 57 12.89 38.19 -2.56
C VAL A 57 11.80 37.46 -1.81
N ILE A 58 12.11 36.94 -0.62
CA ILE A 58 11.25 36.08 0.18
C ILE A 58 10.86 36.71 1.54
N ASP A 59 10.94 38.00 1.68
CA ASP A 59 10.67 38.71 2.94
C ASP A 59 9.23 38.53 3.43
N SER A 60 8.29 38.36 2.47
CA SER A 60 6.86 38.15 2.76
C SER A 60 6.51 36.71 3.13
N PHE A 61 7.45 35.75 3.01
CA PHE A 61 7.17 34.34 3.31
C PHE A 61 7.00 34.15 4.82
N ASP A 62 6.05 33.31 5.24
CA ASP A 62 5.85 32.97 6.64
C ASP A 62 6.69 31.75 7.08
N TYR A 63 7.55 31.25 6.19
CA TYR A 63 8.48 30.17 6.43
C TYR A 63 9.86 30.43 5.82
N GLU A 64 10.83 29.64 6.29
CA GLU A 64 12.17 29.53 5.71
C GLU A 64 12.35 28.10 5.19
N ARG A 65 12.89 27.96 3.98
CA ARG A 65 13.23 26.67 3.37
C ARG A 65 14.74 26.51 3.35
N ARG A 66 15.22 25.37 3.82
CA ARG A 66 16.62 24.95 3.73
C ARG A 66 16.70 23.61 3.01
N ASP A 67 17.43 23.56 1.90
CA ASP A 67 17.77 22.35 1.18
C ASP A 67 19.19 21.96 1.55
N VAL A 68 19.38 20.78 2.17
CA VAL A 68 20.66 20.36 2.71
C VAL A 68 20.99 18.92 2.33
N MET A 69 22.28 18.61 2.25
CA MET A 69 22.78 17.25 2.05
C MET A 69 23.34 16.73 3.39
N ILE A 70 22.58 15.88 4.07
CA ILE A 70 22.97 15.33 5.38
C ILE A 70 23.91 14.14 5.18
N PRO A 71 25.16 14.19 5.73
CA PRO A 71 26.08 13.09 5.60
C PRO A 71 25.70 11.92 6.53
N MET A 72 25.66 10.72 5.97
CA MET A 72 25.49 9.45 6.71
C MET A 72 26.86 8.91 7.15
N ARG A 73 26.86 7.93 8.06
CA ARG A 73 28.07 7.30 8.63
C ARG A 73 29.04 6.69 7.61
N ASP A 74 28.53 6.32 6.43
CA ASP A 74 29.33 5.78 5.31
C ASP A 74 29.80 6.85 4.32
N GLY A 75 29.50 8.14 4.61
CA GLY A 75 29.89 9.28 3.78
C GLY A 75 28.90 9.62 2.66
N VAL A 76 27.91 8.78 2.38
CA VAL A 76 26.81 9.08 1.45
C VAL A 76 25.99 10.23 2.03
N LYS A 77 25.51 11.14 1.16
CA LYS A 77 24.72 12.31 1.60
C LYS A 77 23.28 12.16 1.14
N LEU A 78 22.36 12.43 2.05
CA LEU A 78 20.92 12.36 1.76
C LEU A 78 20.33 13.76 1.64
N HIS A 79 19.64 14.00 0.54
CA HIS A 79 18.95 15.25 0.27
C HIS A 79 17.78 15.41 1.23
N THR A 80 17.72 16.56 1.89
CA THR A 80 16.75 16.84 2.95
C THR A 80 16.23 18.25 2.81
N VAL A 81 14.92 18.38 2.80
CA VAL A 81 14.22 19.67 2.81
C VAL A 81 13.75 19.96 4.22
N ILE A 82 14.11 21.13 4.74
CA ILE A 82 13.73 21.59 6.07
C ILE A 82 12.89 22.85 5.91
N ILE A 83 11.65 22.81 6.38
CA ILE A 83 10.73 23.95 6.38
C ILE A 83 10.55 24.43 7.81
N LEU A 84 10.96 25.66 8.06
CA LEU A 84 10.86 26.29 9.37
C LEU A 84 9.78 27.37 9.35
N PRO A 85 8.80 27.35 10.24
CA PRO A 85 7.94 28.51 10.45
C PRO A 85 8.77 29.75 10.80
N LYS A 86 8.52 30.88 10.16
CA LYS A 86 9.31 32.08 10.37
C LYS A 86 9.24 32.53 11.83
N GLY A 87 10.41 32.73 12.43
CA GLY A 87 10.53 33.10 13.84
C GLY A 87 10.40 31.97 14.85
N ALA A 88 10.40 30.69 14.38
CA ALA A 88 10.39 29.51 15.24
C ALA A 88 11.53 29.56 16.27
N LYS A 89 11.21 29.24 17.52
CA LYS A 89 12.17 29.09 18.64
C LYS A 89 11.74 27.94 19.51
N GLY A 90 12.63 26.96 19.71
CA GLY A 90 12.34 25.78 20.51
C GLY A 90 11.18 24.94 19.93
N ALA A 91 11.04 24.93 18.60
CA ALA A 91 10.00 24.19 17.92
C ALA A 91 10.41 22.70 17.78
N PRO A 92 9.48 21.74 17.92
CA PRO A 92 9.79 20.34 17.69
C PRO A 92 9.92 20.02 16.20
N ILE A 93 10.71 18.99 15.87
CA ILE A 93 10.91 18.50 14.52
C ILE A 93 9.92 17.38 14.23
N LEU A 94 9.31 17.42 13.03
CA LEU A 94 8.50 16.35 12.49
C LEU A 94 9.12 15.86 11.16
N LEU A 95 9.63 14.63 11.18
CA LEU A 95 10.42 14.01 10.11
C LEU A 95 9.57 13.03 9.30
N THR A 96 9.73 13.04 7.98
CA THR A 96 9.35 11.96 7.06
C THR A 96 10.55 11.59 6.19
N ARG A 97 10.74 10.30 5.92
CA ARG A 97 11.76 9.80 4.97
C ARG A 97 11.05 9.06 3.85
N THR A 98 11.28 9.50 2.61
CA THR A 98 10.42 9.20 1.47
C THR A 98 11.18 8.77 0.21
N PRO A 99 10.65 7.83 -0.59
CA PRO A 99 11.07 7.59 -1.96
C PRO A 99 10.27 8.41 -2.99
N TYR A 100 9.44 9.40 -2.57
CA TYR A 100 8.45 10.09 -3.39
C TYR A 100 8.74 11.58 -3.63
N ASP A 101 10.02 12.02 -3.59
CA ASP A 101 10.48 13.39 -3.84
C ASP A 101 10.21 14.37 -2.69
N ALA A 102 11.19 14.53 -1.82
CA ALA A 102 11.14 15.49 -0.71
C ALA A 102 10.91 16.94 -1.18
N THR A 103 11.38 17.31 -2.38
CA THR A 103 11.15 18.63 -2.96
C THR A 103 9.69 18.79 -3.36
N ALA A 104 9.10 17.83 -4.05
CA ALA A 104 7.70 17.87 -4.47
C ALA A 104 6.76 17.91 -3.26
N GLN A 105 6.99 17.07 -2.25
CA GLN A 105 6.18 17.02 -1.03
C GLN A 105 6.24 18.33 -0.19
N THR A 106 7.16 19.22 -0.47
CA THR A 106 7.32 20.48 0.24
C THR A 106 7.14 21.71 -0.66
N SER A 107 6.51 21.52 -1.83
CA SER A 107 6.29 22.59 -2.81
C SER A 107 5.04 22.40 -3.65
N HIS A 108 3.95 21.91 -3.05
CA HIS A 108 2.71 21.61 -3.76
C HIS A 108 2.04 22.80 -4.43
N ALA A 109 2.24 24.01 -3.91
CA ALA A 109 1.75 25.23 -4.55
C ALA A 109 2.83 26.33 -4.52
N PRO A 110 2.90 27.19 -5.53
CA PRO A 110 3.75 28.39 -5.48
C PRO A 110 3.13 29.42 -4.53
N SER A 111 3.52 29.38 -3.24
CA SER A 111 2.94 30.21 -2.19
C SER A 111 4.01 30.74 -1.24
N ALA A 112 3.80 31.96 -0.73
CA ALA A 112 4.55 32.51 0.40
C ALA A 112 4.03 31.96 1.76
N HIS A 113 3.02 31.10 1.75
CA HIS A 113 2.37 30.57 2.95
C HIS A 113 2.67 29.07 3.12
N LEU A 114 2.92 28.68 4.38
CA LEU A 114 3.32 27.33 4.76
C LEU A 114 2.23 26.28 4.43
N ALA A 115 0.96 26.58 4.69
CA ALA A 115 -0.11 25.63 4.49
C ALA A 115 -0.24 25.15 3.02
N PRO A 116 -0.29 26.04 1.99
CA PRO A 116 -0.36 25.58 0.60
C PRO A 116 0.86 24.80 0.11
N ILE A 117 2.06 25.09 0.61
CA ILE A 117 3.27 24.37 0.17
C ILE A 117 3.36 22.95 0.74
N LEU A 118 2.70 22.69 1.88
CA LEU A 118 2.68 21.40 2.58
C LEU A 118 1.36 20.63 2.35
N GLN A 119 0.51 21.07 1.45
CA GLN A 119 -0.72 20.35 1.14
C GLN A 119 -0.40 19.04 0.39
N GLY A 120 -1.12 17.96 0.70
CA GLY A 120 -1.00 16.66 0.00
C GLY A 120 -0.35 15.54 0.82
N TYR A 121 -0.07 14.44 0.17
CA TYR A 121 0.37 13.17 0.73
C TYR A 121 1.52 13.30 1.73
N ASP A 122 1.45 12.56 2.83
CA ASP A 122 2.37 12.56 3.98
C ASP A 122 2.47 13.87 4.77
N ASN A 123 1.73 14.88 4.40
CA ASN A 123 1.71 16.15 5.10
C ASN A 123 0.37 16.34 5.83
N ALA A 124 0.33 16.00 7.09
CA ALA A 124 -0.79 16.40 7.97
C ALA A 124 -0.74 17.92 8.18
N THR A 125 -1.11 18.69 7.16
CA THR A 125 -0.85 20.14 7.02
C THR A 125 -1.38 20.93 8.22
N GLU A 126 -2.62 20.64 8.68
CA GLU A 126 -3.21 21.34 9.83
C GLU A 126 -2.38 21.10 11.10
N VAL A 127 -1.91 19.87 11.30
CA VAL A 127 -1.07 19.51 12.46
C VAL A 127 0.24 20.27 12.44
N ILE A 128 0.91 20.32 11.29
CA ILE A 128 2.21 20.95 11.12
C ILE A 128 2.09 22.46 11.30
N VAL A 129 1.17 23.11 10.60
CA VAL A 129 1.01 24.56 10.59
C VAL A 129 0.48 25.07 11.94
N GLU A 130 -0.65 24.53 12.41
CA GLU A 130 -1.26 24.94 13.68
C GLU A 130 -0.41 24.52 14.88
N GLY A 131 0.35 23.43 14.76
CA GLY A 131 1.29 22.97 15.79
C GLY A 131 2.61 23.72 15.82
N GLY A 132 2.96 24.47 14.77
CA GLY A 132 4.24 25.20 14.68
C GLY A 132 5.44 24.26 14.62
N TYR A 133 5.32 23.11 13.96
CA TYR A 133 6.39 22.13 13.79
C TYR A 133 7.41 22.56 12.73
N ILE A 134 8.68 22.26 12.96
CA ILE A 134 9.70 22.25 11.90
C ILE A 134 9.45 20.98 11.07
N ARG A 135 9.05 21.15 9.81
CA ARG A 135 8.83 20.03 8.91
C ARG A 135 10.12 19.62 8.23
N VAL A 136 10.48 18.34 8.29
CA VAL A 136 11.65 17.78 7.63
C VAL A 136 11.20 16.63 6.74
N VAL A 137 11.54 16.71 5.46
CA VAL A 137 11.31 15.64 4.50
C VAL A 137 12.64 15.27 3.85
N GLN A 138 13.00 13.98 3.87
CA GLN A 138 14.26 13.49 3.36
C GLN A 138 14.04 12.42 2.30
N ASP A 139 14.66 12.61 1.13
CA ASP A 139 14.75 11.55 0.13
C ASP A 139 15.53 10.36 0.69
N VAL A 140 14.98 9.14 0.59
CA VAL A 140 15.72 7.94 0.99
C VAL A 140 16.93 7.72 0.07
N ARG A 141 17.90 6.99 0.56
CA ARG A 141 19.14 6.63 -0.15
C ARG A 141 18.86 6.14 -1.57
N GLY A 142 19.52 6.75 -2.55
CA GLY A 142 19.43 6.37 -3.97
C GLY A 142 18.21 6.89 -4.72
N LYS A 143 17.34 7.69 -4.08
CA LYS A 143 16.19 8.32 -4.74
C LYS A 143 16.37 9.82 -4.84
N TYR A 144 15.83 10.40 -5.89
CA TYR A 144 15.80 11.84 -6.19
C TYR A 144 17.14 12.53 -5.94
N GLY A 145 17.21 13.48 -5.02
CA GLY A 145 18.41 14.26 -4.68
C GLY A 145 19.41 13.53 -3.80
N SER A 146 19.05 12.36 -3.21
CA SER A 146 19.94 11.60 -2.34
C SER A 146 20.96 10.78 -3.11
N GLU A 147 22.18 10.70 -2.58
CA GLU A 147 23.26 9.85 -3.11
C GLU A 147 23.03 8.38 -2.74
N GLY A 148 23.91 7.50 -3.24
CA GLY A 148 23.92 6.06 -2.97
C GLY A 148 22.99 5.26 -3.88
N ASP A 149 22.80 3.98 -3.52
CA ASP A 149 22.03 3.02 -4.29
C ASP A 149 20.67 2.76 -3.63
N TYR A 150 19.61 2.79 -4.44
CA TYR A 150 18.27 2.44 -3.98
C TYR A 150 18.10 0.93 -3.89
N VAL A 151 17.51 0.48 -2.80
CA VAL A 151 17.04 -0.89 -2.59
C VAL A 151 15.65 -0.78 -1.97
N MET A 152 14.64 -1.39 -2.62
CA MET A 152 13.26 -1.42 -2.13
C MET A 152 13.24 -1.98 -0.70
N ASN A 153 12.63 -1.22 0.22
CA ASN A 153 12.53 -1.60 1.63
C ASN A 153 13.86 -2.16 2.19
N ARG A 154 14.97 -1.46 1.92
CA ARG A 154 16.33 -1.92 2.26
C ARG A 154 16.36 -2.66 3.61
N PRO A 155 16.70 -3.95 3.64
CA PRO A 155 16.72 -4.74 4.86
C PRO A 155 17.71 -4.19 5.90
N LEU A 156 17.52 -4.54 7.15
CA LEU A 156 18.50 -4.30 8.21
C LEU A 156 19.84 -4.97 7.85
N HIS A 157 20.93 -4.40 8.37
CA HIS A 157 22.24 -5.05 8.31
C HIS A 157 22.16 -6.50 8.80
N GLY A 158 22.62 -7.43 7.97
CA GLY A 158 22.53 -8.87 8.21
C GLY A 158 22.70 -9.70 6.95
N PRO A 159 22.19 -10.94 6.93
CA PRO A 159 22.35 -11.83 5.77
C PRO A 159 21.81 -11.28 4.46
N LEU A 160 20.72 -10.51 4.49
CA LEU A 160 20.09 -9.89 3.31
C LEU A 160 20.75 -8.55 2.93
N ASN A 161 21.48 -7.93 3.86
CA ASN A 161 22.15 -6.65 3.65
C ASN A 161 23.52 -6.66 4.33
N PRO A 162 24.60 -7.04 3.64
CA PRO A 162 25.95 -7.08 4.21
C PRO A 162 26.58 -5.69 4.40
N THR A 163 25.92 -4.61 3.94
CA THR A 163 26.41 -3.25 4.11
C THR A 163 26.18 -2.74 5.55
N PRO A 164 26.99 -1.80 6.07
CA PRO A 164 26.80 -1.27 7.43
C PRO A 164 25.65 -0.26 7.56
N VAL A 165 24.88 -0.05 6.50
CA VAL A 165 23.81 0.96 6.42
C VAL A 165 22.48 0.36 6.00
N ASP A 166 21.41 0.88 6.61
CA ASP A 166 20.02 0.54 6.38
C ASP A 166 19.14 1.73 6.73
N HIS A 167 17.80 1.59 6.63
CA HIS A 167 16.90 2.68 6.98
C HIS A 167 16.97 3.09 8.44
N ALA A 168 17.24 2.17 9.37
CA ALA A 168 17.36 2.48 10.80
C ALA A 168 18.59 3.34 11.06
N THR A 169 19.74 2.99 10.48
CA THR A 169 20.98 3.73 10.62
C THR A 169 20.94 5.09 9.92
N ASP A 170 20.36 5.17 8.72
CA ASP A 170 20.17 6.44 8.02
C ASP A 170 19.24 7.39 8.80
N THR A 171 18.17 6.86 9.43
CA THR A 171 17.29 7.65 10.29
C THR A 171 18.01 8.13 11.55
N TYR A 172 18.80 7.27 12.17
CA TYR A 172 19.61 7.66 13.34
C TYR A 172 20.55 8.81 13.02
N ASP A 173 21.33 8.69 11.95
CA ASP A 173 22.31 9.71 11.52
C ASP A 173 21.61 11.02 11.12
N THR A 174 20.46 10.93 10.47
CA THR A 174 19.63 12.09 10.12
C THR A 174 19.18 12.84 11.37
N ILE A 175 18.62 12.14 12.36
CA ILE A 175 18.15 12.76 13.61
C ILE A 175 19.31 13.38 14.38
N ASP A 176 20.46 12.68 14.47
CA ASP A 176 21.65 13.18 15.12
C ASP A 176 22.14 14.49 14.48
N TRP A 177 22.13 14.56 13.16
CA TRP A 177 22.48 15.78 12.44
C TRP A 177 21.48 16.91 12.69
N LEU A 178 20.16 16.62 12.61
CA LEU A 178 19.11 17.62 12.80
C LEU A 178 19.18 18.31 14.16
N VAL A 179 19.30 17.54 15.24
CA VAL A 179 19.34 18.11 16.60
C VAL A 179 20.62 18.92 16.88
N LYS A 180 21.69 18.69 16.12
CA LYS A 180 22.95 19.46 16.23
C LYS A 180 22.98 20.72 15.37
N ASN A 181 22.23 20.74 14.25
CA ASN A 181 22.35 21.76 13.22
C ASN A 181 21.12 22.67 13.03
N ILE A 182 20.02 22.40 13.77
CA ILE A 182 18.80 23.22 13.72
C ILE A 182 18.60 23.89 15.08
N PRO A 183 19.22 25.07 15.30
CA PRO A 183 19.18 25.75 16.58
C PRO A 183 17.78 26.27 16.97
N GLU A 184 16.85 26.37 16.01
CA GLU A 184 15.46 26.73 16.24
C GLU A 184 14.66 25.60 16.90
N SER A 185 15.22 24.38 16.91
CA SER A 185 14.57 23.20 17.48
C SER A 185 14.73 23.10 19.00
N ASN A 186 13.75 22.45 19.65
CA ASN A 186 13.86 22.02 21.07
C ASN A 186 14.63 20.69 21.26
N GLY A 187 15.19 20.13 20.19
CA GLY A 187 15.93 18.86 20.22
C GLY A 187 15.06 17.60 20.30
N LYS A 188 13.73 17.71 20.17
CA LYS A 188 12.81 16.57 20.11
C LYS A 188 12.34 16.32 18.70
N VAL A 189 12.33 15.05 18.30
CA VAL A 189 11.94 14.61 16.95
C VAL A 189 10.79 13.61 17.04
N GLY A 190 9.75 13.85 16.25
CA GLY A 190 8.75 12.86 15.87
C GLY A 190 8.99 12.40 14.44
N ILE A 191 8.62 11.17 14.14
CA ILE A 191 8.65 10.62 12.77
C ILE A 191 7.27 10.12 12.39
N LEU A 192 6.81 10.44 11.18
CA LEU A 192 5.53 9.98 10.64
C LEU A 192 5.61 9.77 9.14
N GLY A 193 4.64 9.05 8.61
CA GLY A 193 4.45 8.87 7.16
C GLY A 193 3.52 7.70 6.87
N ILE A 194 3.11 7.60 5.61
CA ILE A 194 2.14 6.64 5.09
C ILE A 194 2.86 5.64 4.17
N SER A 195 2.41 4.37 4.14
CA SER A 195 2.91 3.38 3.16
C SER A 195 4.40 3.07 3.34
N TYR A 196 5.21 3.26 2.31
CA TYR A 196 6.67 3.23 2.42
C TYR A 196 7.18 4.24 3.46
N ASP A 197 6.61 5.43 3.49
CA ASP A 197 6.95 6.45 4.48
C ASP A 197 6.43 6.07 5.88
N GLY A 198 5.47 5.13 5.99
CA GLY A 198 5.05 4.43 7.21
C GLY A 198 6.01 3.29 7.63
N PHE A 199 6.65 2.63 6.68
CA PHE A 199 7.72 1.67 6.94
C PHE A 199 8.96 2.34 7.54
N THR A 200 9.33 3.55 7.12
CA THR A 200 10.52 4.23 7.63
C THR A 200 10.45 4.59 9.12
N PRO A 201 9.29 5.01 9.72
CA PRO A 201 9.09 5.11 11.17
C PRO A 201 9.26 3.77 11.91
N LEU A 202 8.81 2.65 11.35
CA LEU A 202 9.04 1.33 11.95
C LEU A 202 10.52 0.97 12.01
N MET A 203 11.26 1.26 10.94
CA MET A 203 12.71 1.09 10.90
C MET A 203 13.43 1.96 11.94
N ALA A 204 12.93 3.18 12.21
CA ALA A 204 13.46 4.07 13.23
C ALA A 204 13.32 3.50 14.66
N LEU A 205 12.37 2.59 14.90
CA LEU A 205 12.15 1.94 16.20
C LEU A 205 13.13 0.82 16.51
N VAL A 206 13.86 0.30 15.52
CA VAL A 206 14.81 -0.81 15.71
C VAL A 206 15.98 -0.40 16.60
N ASN A 207 16.55 0.78 16.37
CA ASN A 207 17.58 1.38 17.22
C ASN A 207 17.33 2.89 17.34
N PRO A 208 16.32 3.30 18.10
CA PRO A 208 15.88 4.68 18.11
C PRO A 208 16.93 5.63 18.69
N HIS A 209 17.15 6.75 17.98
CA HIS A 209 17.96 7.86 18.49
C HIS A 209 17.34 8.44 19.77
N PRO A 210 18.11 8.87 20.77
CA PRO A 210 17.56 9.41 22.03
C PRO A 210 16.63 10.62 21.87
N ALA A 211 16.80 11.40 20.79
CA ALA A 211 15.93 12.52 20.46
C ALA A 211 14.60 12.11 19.81
N LEU A 212 14.46 10.87 19.33
CA LEU A 212 13.19 10.35 18.81
C LEU A 212 12.25 10.10 19.99
N LYS A 213 11.13 10.85 20.03
CA LYS A 213 10.18 10.82 21.15
C LYS A 213 8.87 10.14 20.81
N VAL A 214 8.52 10.05 19.54
CA VAL A 214 7.27 9.45 19.06
C VAL A 214 7.40 9.01 17.60
N ALA A 215 6.74 7.90 17.25
CA ALA A 215 6.60 7.41 15.89
C ALA A 215 5.12 7.22 15.54
N VAL A 216 4.74 7.64 14.33
CA VAL A 216 3.39 7.49 13.80
C VAL A 216 3.44 6.82 12.42
N PRO A 217 3.63 5.50 12.36
CA PRO A 217 3.50 4.76 11.11
C PRO A 217 2.02 4.66 10.73
N MET A 218 1.65 5.20 9.58
CA MET A 218 0.31 5.21 9.03
C MET A 218 0.28 4.24 7.83
N ASN A 219 -0.70 3.32 7.82
CA ASN A 219 -0.83 2.31 6.76
C ASN A 219 0.53 1.75 6.30
N PRO A 220 1.40 1.30 7.23
CA PRO A 220 2.77 0.96 6.89
C PRO A 220 2.86 -0.36 6.14
N MET A 221 3.69 -0.44 5.10
CA MET A 221 4.15 -1.71 4.55
C MET A 221 5.00 -2.43 5.59
N VAL A 222 4.67 -3.67 5.92
CA VAL A 222 5.28 -4.44 7.03
C VAL A 222 5.76 -5.81 6.56
N ASP A 223 4.91 -6.56 5.89
CA ASP A 223 5.20 -7.88 5.35
C ASP A 223 4.57 -8.01 3.97
N GLY A 224 5.35 -7.79 2.93
CA GLY A 224 4.88 -7.74 1.55
C GLY A 224 4.41 -9.10 1.00
N TRP A 225 4.49 -10.20 1.77
CA TRP A 225 3.95 -11.49 1.34
C TRP A 225 2.65 -11.87 2.07
N MET A 226 2.46 -11.39 3.29
CA MET A 226 1.34 -11.81 4.13
C MET A 226 0.05 -11.01 3.90
N GLY A 227 0.11 -9.85 3.26
CA GLY A 227 -1.10 -9.05 3.05
C GLY A 227 -0.87 -7.56 2.85
N ASP A 228 0.40 -7.18 2.60
CA ASP A 228 0.74 -5.85 2.10
C ASP A 228 1.05 -5.95 0.60
N ASP A 229 1.67 -4.99 0.02
CA ASP A 229 1.89 -4.69 -1.39
C ASP A 229 1.96 -5.84 -2.41
N TRP A 230 2.65 -6.98 -2.10
CA TRP A 230 3.08 -7.89 -3.17
C TRP A 230 2.30 -9.18 -3.23
N PHE A 231 1.94 -9.74 -2.09
CA PHE A 231 1.18 -10.99 -2.03
C PHE A 231 0.15 -10.96 -0.91
N HIS A 232 -0.98 -11.63 -1.13
CA HIS A 232 -1.91 -12.02 -0.08
C HIS A 232 -2.03 -13.54 -0.03
N ASN A 233 -1.57 -14.13 1.06
CA ASN A 233 -1.63 -15.57 1.29
C ASN A 233 -1.17 -16.40 0.08
N GLY A 234 -0.12 -15.94 -0.62
CA GLY A 234 0.49 -16.59 -1.77
C GLY A 234 -0.07 -16.22 -3.15
N ALA A 235 -1.10 -15.42 -3.24
CA ALA A 235 -1.57 -14.84 -4.50
C ALA A 235 -0.80 -13.54 -4.77
N PHE A 236 -0.17 -13.42 -5.93
CA PHE A 236 0.61 -12.23 -6.30
C PHE A 236 -0.32 -11.09 -6.74
N ARG A 237 -0.10 -9.89 -6.20
CA ARG A 237 -0.83 -8.68 -6.57
C ARG A 237 -0.27 -8.09 -7.85
N GLU A 238 -0.68 -8.63 -8.98
CA GLU A 238 -0.10 -8.22 -10.26
C GLU A 238 -0.46 -6.79 -10.67
N GLN A 239 -1.54 -6.20 -10.13
CA GLN A 239 -1.87 -4.79 -10.35
C GLN A 239 -0.75 -3.84 -9.85
N ASN A 240 0.03 -4.25 -8.84
CA ASN A 240 1.13 -3.47 -8.30
C ASN A 240 2.42 -3.53 -9.14
N MET A 241 2.42 -4.24 -10.28
CA MET A 241 3.58 -4.25 -11.20
C MET A 241 3.89 -2.86 -11.74
N GLY A 242 2.88 -2.02 -11.92
CA GLY A 242 3.06 -0.61 -12.31
C GLY A 242 3.89 0.18 -11.30
N TYR A 243 3.61 -0.01 -10.01
CA TYR A 243 4.39 0.62 -8.94
C TYR A 243 5.86 0.17 -8.96
N ILE A 244 6.14 -1.15 -9.12
CA ILE A 244 7.52 -1.65 -9.23
C ILE A 244 8.23 -0.99 -10.42
N TYR A 245 7.57 -0.89 -11.56
CA TYR A 245 8.11 -0.28 -12.76
C TYR A 245 8.47 1.20 -12.56
N GLU A 246 7.56 1.98 -12.02
CA GLU A 246 7.74 3.42 -11.79
C GLU A 246 8.74 3.71 -10.67
N GLN A 247 8.60 2.99 -9.54
CA GLN A 247 9.40 3.23 -8.34
C GLN A 247 10.86 2.76 -8.51
N GLU A 248 11.08 1.67 -9.24
CA GLU A 248 12.40 1.05 -9.36
C GLU A 248 13.10 1.36 -10.70
N GLY A 249 12.34 1.77 -11.71
CA GLY A 249 12.86 1.95 -13.06
C GLY A 249 13.84 3.11 -13.19
N THR A 250 13.66 4.20 -12.44
CA THR A 250 14.56 5.37 -12.42
C THR A 250 14.71 5.93 -11.00
N ARG A 251 15.79 6.70 -10.79
CA ARG A 251 16.03 7.39 -9.52
C ARG A 251 14.92 8.39 -9.15
N ASP A 252 14.30 9.01 -10.15
CA ASP A 252 13.39 10.14 -10.01
C ASP A 252 11.94 9.81 -10.42
N ASN A 253 11.60 8.52 -10.52
CA ASN A 253 10.26 8.02 -10.84
C ASN A 253 9.64 8.65 -12.13
N LYS A 254 10.48 9.06 -13.08
CA LYS A 254 10.00 9.74 -14.30
C LYS A 254 9.42 8.80 -15.34
N ILE A 255 9.78 7.52 -15.29
CA ILE A 255 9.17 6.55 -16.19
C ILE A 255 7.80 6.17 -15.68
N LYS A 256 6.87 5.98 -16.61
CA LYS A 256 5.48 5.69 -16.29
C LYS A 256 5.07 4.34 -16.86
N TRP A 257 4.27 3.61 -16.10
CA TRP A 257 3.64 2.39 -16.57
C TRP A 257 2.78 2.70 -17.80
N TRP A 258 2.83 1.83 -18.77
CA TRP A 258 2.07 1.96 -20.01
C TRP A 258 1.24 0.71 -20.26
N THR A 259 0.09 0.88 -20.89
CA THR A 259 -0.82 -0.21 -21.22
C THR A 259 -1.13 -0.25 -22.71
N SER A 260 -1.38 -1.45 -23.27
CA SER A 260 -1.75 -1.67 -24.66
C SER A 260 -3.26 -1.58 -24.88
N HIS A 261 -4.06 -1.65 -23.81
CA HIS A 261 -5.52 -1.59 -23.82
C HIS A 261 -6.02 -0.58 -22.81
N PHE A 262 -7.23 -0.10 -23.03
CA PHE A 262 -7.90 0.82 -22.11
C PHE A 262 -8.32 0.13 -20.78
N ASP A 263 -8.56 -1.19 -20.86
CA ASP A 263 -8.99 -2.02 -19.73
C ASP A 263 -7.84 -2.95 -19.31
N ASP A 264 -7.34 -2.80 -18.12
CA ASP A 264 -6.26 -3.61 -17.58
C ASP A 264 -6.60 -5.10 -17.55
N TYR A 265 -7.88 -5.47 -17.41
CA TYR A 265 -8.29 -6.85 -17.56
C TYR A 265 -7.80 -7.48 -18.87
N ASP A 266 -7.90 -6.78 -19.98
CA ASP A 266 -7.47 -7.26 -21.28
C ASP A 266 -5.94 -7.24 -21.41
N VAL A 267 -5.24 -6.25 -20.80
CA VAL A 267 -3.76 -6.18 -20.76
C VAL A 267 -3.17 -7.43 -20.13
N TYR A 268 -3.65 -7.76 -18.92
CA TYR A 268 -3.14 -8.89 -18.14
C TYR A 268 -3.59 -10.25 -18.73
N MET A 269 -4.81 -10.32 -19.30
CA MET A 269 -5.27 -11.51 -20.02
C MET A 269 -4.42 -11.83 -21.24
N GLU A 270 -4.07 -10.83 -22.05
CA GLU A 270 -3.24 -11.00 -23.24
C GLU A 270 -1.79 -11.39 -22.89
N ALA A 271 -1.29 -10.87 -21.79
CA ALA A 271 0.06 -11.20 -21.32
C ALA A 271 0.21 -12.68 -20.92
N GLY A 272 -0.85 -13.27 -20.36
CA GLY A 272 -0.86 -14.68 -19.92
C GLY A 272 -0.47 -14.84 -18.47
N SER A 273 0.79 -14.73 -18.12
CA SER A 273 1.28 -14.75 -16.73
C SER A 273 1.96 -13.43 -16.34
N ALA A 274 2.04 -13.16 -15.04
CA ALA A 274 2.71 -11.97 -14.52
C ALA A 274 4.19 -11.90 -14.93
N GLY A 275 4.88 -13.04 -15.03
CA GLY A 275 6.26 -13.11 -15.52
C GLY A 275 6.39 -12.65 -16.98
N GLU A 276 5.49 -13.08 -17.85
CA GLU A 276 5.48 -12.66 -19.25
C GLU A 276 5.11 -11.17 -19.42
N LEU A 277 4.19 -10.65 -18.60
CA LEU A 277 3.89 -9.22 -18.55
C LEU A 277 5.12 -8.41 -18.14
N GLY A 278 5.76 -8.82 -17.05
CA GLY A 278 7.00 -8.18 -16.58
C GLY A 278 8.10 -8.16 -17.64
N LYS A 279 8.26 -9.25 -18.39
CA LYS A 279 9.21 -9.33 -19.51
C LYS A 279 8.86 -8.35 -20.63
N ARG A 280 7.58 -8.25 -21.03
CA ARG A 280 7.12 -7.29 -22.05
C ARG A 280 7.44 -5.84 -21.66
N HIS A 281 7.41 -5.51 -20.37
CA HIS A 281 7.75 -4.20 -19.83
C HIS A 281 9.23 -4.02 -19.49
N GLY A 282 10.06 -5.05 -19.63
CA GLY A 282 11.50 -5.00 -19.31
C GLY A 282 11.81 -5.03 -17.83
N LEU A 283 10.87 -5.45 -16.98
CA LEU A 283 11.06 -5.55 -15.51
C LEU A 283 12.17 -6.52 -15.12
N GLU A 284 12.63 -7.41 -15.99
CA GLU A 284 13.80 -8.28 -15.76
C GLU A 284 15.08 -7.48 -15.47
N GLN A 285 15.13 -6.19 -15.83
CA GLN A 285 16.23 -5.28 -15.51
C GLN A 285 16.16 -4.76 -14.07
N VAL A 286 15.00 -4.83 -13.43
CA VAL A 286 14.72 -4.32 -12.08
C VAL A 286 15.10 -5.35 -11.03
N GLY A 287 15.96 -4.97 -10.09
CA GLY A 287 16.49 -5.89 -9.07
C GLY A 287 15.44 -6.49 -8.18
N PHE A 288 14.48 -5.68 -7.74
CA PHE A 288 13.38 -6.14 -6.87
C PHE A 288 12.46 -7.12 -7.59
N TRP A 289 12.11 -6.85 -8.85
CA TRP A 289 11.30 -7.77 -9.65
C TRP A 289 11.93 -9.16 -9.74
N ARG A 290 13.26 -9.24 -9.98
CA ARG A 290 13.95 -10.53 -10.00
C ARG A 290 13.84 -11.28 -8.67
N LYS A 291 13.92 -10.57 -7.54
CA LYS A 291 13.72 -11.17 -6.21
C LYS A 291 12.30 -11.71 -6.01
N LEU A 292 11.27 -10.99 -6.47
CA LEU A 292 9.89 -11.49 -6.44
C LEU A 292 9.75 -12.81 -7.21
N LEU A 293 10.35 -12.90 -8.39
CA LEU A 293 10.34 -14.12 -9.20
C LEU A 293 11.10 -15.29 -8.56
N GLU A 294 12.15 -15.00 -7.80
CA GLU A 294 12.98 -15.98 -7.09
C GLU A 294 12.32 -16.46 -5.78
N HIS A 295 11.49 -15.62 -5.16
CA HIS A 295 10.87 -15.86 -3.85
C HIS A 295 9.32 -15.85 -3.90
N PRO A 296 8.68 -16.72 -4.70
CA PRO A 296 7.20 -16.76 -4.80
C PRO A 296 6.54 -17.33 -3.54
N SER A 297 7.28 -17.99 -2.65
CA SER A 297 6.84 -18.58 -1.39
C SER A 297 7.32 -17.74 -0.19
N TYR A 298 6.68 -17.90 0.96
CA TYR A 298 7.03 -17.20 2.19
C TYR A 298 8.29 -17.76 2.84
N ASP A 299 9.40 -17.67 2.16
CA ASP A 299 10.70 -18.19 2.59
C ASP A 299 11.43 -17.22 3.53
N ALA A 300 12.68 -17.58 3.89
CA ALA A 300 13.50 -16.79 4.79
C ALA A 300 13.78 -15.37 4.26
N TRP A 301 13.75 -15.15 2.95
CA TRP A 301 13.95 -13.82 2.36
C TRP A 301 12.83 -12.85 2.80
N TRP A 302 11.56 -13.29 2.79
CA TRP A 302 10.43 -12.49 3.27
C TRP A 302 10.45 -12.35 4.79
N GLN A 303 10.63 -13.48 5.50
CA GLN A 303 10.52 -13.53 6.96
C GLN A 303 11.55 -12.65 7.67
N GLN A 304 12.76 -12.52 7.13
CA GLN A 304 13.83 -11.71 7.72
C GLN A 304 13.66 -10.21 7.56
N GLN A 305 12.75 -9.75 6.69
CA GLN A 305 12.44 -8.33 6.48
C GLN A 305 11.08 -7.93 7.07
N ALA A 306 10.27 -8.86 7.52
CA ALA A 306 8.95 -8.59 8.09
C ALA A 306 9.08 -7.76 9.38
N MET A 307 8.59 -6.50 9.33
CA MET A 307 8.79 -5.55 10.42
C MET A 307 8.04 -5.90 11.71
N ASP A 308 6.92 -6.61 11.62
CA ASP A 308 6.21 -7.14 12.79
C ASP A 308 7.08 -8.13 13.56
N LYS A 309 7.78 -9.04 12.87
CA LYS A 309 8.70 -10.01 13.47
C LYS A 309 9.95 -9.34 14.02
N ILE A 310 10.54 -8.42 13.25
CA ILE A 310 11.70 -7.66 13.69
C ILE A 310 11.39 -6.89 14.98
N LEU A 311 10.28 -6.15 15.01
CA LEU A 311 9.89 -5.36 16.15
C LEU A 311 9.40 -6.20 17.34
N ALA A 312 8.90 -7.42 17.09
CA ALA A 312 8.62 -8.38 18.17
C ALA A 312 9.84 -8.67 19.04
N ASP A 313 11.04 -8.65 18.50
CA ASP A 313 12.29 -8.92 19.20
C ASP A 313 12.97 -7.64 19.75
N GLN A 314 12.49 -6.43 19.39
CA GLN A 314 13.07 -5.16 19.87
C GLN A 314 12.43 -4.67 21.17
N PRO A 315 13.17 -3.98 22.06
CA PRO A 315 12.58 -3.34 23.22
C PRO A 315 11.71 -2.15 22.84
N LEU A 316 10.54 -2.03 23.46
CA LEU A 316 9.62 -0.90 23.26
C LEU A 316 10.14 0.35 24.00
N LYS A 317 10.89 1.21 23.32
CA LYS A 317 11.51 2.42 23.88
C LYS A 317 10.73 3.70 23.60
N VAL A 318 10.10 3.79 22.43
CA VAL A 318 9.44 4.99 21.89
C VAL A 318 7.93 4.73 21.83
N PRO A 319 7.09 5.68 22.26
CA PRO A 319 5.64 5.61 22.00
C PRO A 319 5.32 5.56 20.52
N VAL A 320 4.34 4.72 20.16
CA VAL A 320 3.94 4.47 18.78
C VAL A 320 2.43 4.65 18.64
N LEU A 321 1.98 5.43 17.66
CA LEU A 321 0.61 5.51 17.20
C LEU A 321 0.51 4.84 15.83
N LEU A 322 0.02 3.61 15.82
CA LEU A 322 -0.25 2.87 14.58
C LEU A 322 -1.57 3.35 13.99
N VAL A 323 -1.58 3.69 12.71
CA VAL A 323 -2.80 4.08 11.97
C VAL A 323 -3.12 3.01 10.93
N HIS A 324 -4.38 2.59 10.89
CA HIS A 324 -4.89 1.53 10.03
C HIS A 324 -6.15 2.00 9.31
N SER A 325 -6.19 1.84 8.02
CA SER A 325 -7.36 2.09 7.19
C SER A 325 -8.15 0.80 6.98
N LEU A 326 -9.46 0.82 7.30
CA LEU A 326 -10.32 -0.37 7.23
C LEU A 326 -10.56 -0.85 5.79
N TRP A 327 -10.42 0.04 4.82
CA TRP A 327 -10.49 -0.26 3.38
C TRP A 327 -9.20 0.13 2.67
N ASP A 328 -8.05 -0.20 3.30
CA ASP A 328 -6.75 0.00 2.68
C ASP A 328 -6.58 -0.96 1.51
N GLN A 329 -6.50 -0.43 0.31
CA GLN A 329 -6.34 -1.22 -0.90
C GLN A 329 -4.87 -1.59 -1.18
N GLU A 330 -3.92 -1.20 -0.32
CA GLU A 330 -2.48 -1.47 -0.46
C GLU A 330 -1.91 -2.21 0.77
N ASP A 331 -1.86 -1.58 1.94
CA ASP A 331 -1.17 -2.08 3.14
C ASP A 331 -2.13 -2.43 4.29
N ILE A 332 -3.13 -3.26 4.02
CA ILE A 332 -4.18 -3.60 4.98
C ILE A 332 -3.71 -4.53 6.13
N TYR A 333 -2.59 -5.19 5.96
CA TYR A 333 -2.04 -6.14 6.95
C TYR A 333 -1.16 -5.43 8.00
N GLY A 334 -0.36 -4.45 7.58
CA GLY A 334 0.84 -3.99 8.28
C GLY A 334 0.63 -3.44 9.68
N ALA A 335 -0.20 -2.40 9.85
CA ALA A 335 -0.41 -1.75 11.16
C ALA A 335 -0.94 -2.74 12.21
N MET A 336 -1.85 -3.63 11.79
CA MET A 336 -2.45 -4.63 12.67
C MET A 336 -1.45 -5.71 13.10
N ALA A 337 -0.58 -6.14 12.18
CA ALA A 337 0.47 -7.10 12.48
C ALA A 337 1.48 -6.54 13.49
N VAL A 338 1.92 -5.30 13.29
CA VAL A 338 2.81 -4.62 14.26
C VAL A 338 2.11 -4.43 15.61
N TYR A 339 0.84 -3.98 15.64
CA TYR A 339 0.09 -3.85 16.89
C TYR A 339 0.07 -5.18 17.67
N LYS A 340 -0.25 -6.27 17.00
CA LYS A 340 -0.28 -7.61 17.60
C LYS A 340 1.09 -8.04 18.13
N ALA A 341 2.16 -7.68 17.44
CA ALA A 341 3.52 -8.05 17.79
C ALA A 341 4.08 -7.27 19.00
N ILE A 342 3.82 -5.95 19.07
CA ILE A 342 4.46 -5.10 20.10
C ILE A 342 3.55 -4.73 21.26
N LYS A 343 2.21 -4.79 21.11
CA LYS A 343 1.26 -4.47 22.19
C LYS A 343 1.46 -5.30 23.48
N PRO A 344 1.78 -6.61 23.44
CA PRO A 344 2.05 -7.39 24.64
C PRO A 344 3.21 -6.86 25.50
N LYS A 345 4.11 -6.06 24.92
CA LYS A 345 5.23 -5.43 25.64
C LYS A 345 4.84 -4.15 26.36
N ASP A 346 3.71 -3.56 26.00
CA ASP A 346 3.17 -2.34 26.57
C ASP A 346 2.33 -2.64 27.82
N THR A 347 3.01 -3.06 28.90
CA THR A 347 2.37 -3.46 30.16
C THR A 347 1.66 -2.31 30.87
N GLY A 348 2.06 -1.06 30.60
CA GLY A 348 1.42 0.15 31.12
C GLY A 348 0.22 0.61 30.30
N ASN A 349 0.02 0.02 29.13
CA ASN A 349 -1.00 0.44 28.16
C ASN A 349 -0.91 1.94 27.77
N ASP A 350 0.31 2.47 27.69
CA ASP A 350 0.61 3.89 27.49
C ASP A 350 1.67 4.18 26.41
N LYS A 351 2.08 3.17 25.65
CA LYS A 351 3.12 3.30 24.61
C LYS A 351 2.68 2.84 23.21
N VAL A 352 1.78 1.86 23.11
CA VAL A 352 1.29 1.36 21.82
C VAL A 352 -0.18 1.72 21.67
N PHE A 353 -0.43 2.63 20.76
CA PHE A 353 -1.75 3.14 20.41
C PHE A 353 -2.13 2.69 19.01
N LEU A 354 -3.43 2.54 18.78
CA LEU A 354 -3.98 2.14 17.48
C LEU A 354 -5.14 3.06 17.10
N VAL A 355 -5.11 3.58 15.88
CA VAL A 355 -6.25 4.26 15.25
C VAL A 355 -6.70 3.43 14.06
N MET A 356 -8.00 3.21 13.95
CA MET A 356 -8.62 2.52 12.82
C MET A 356 -9.71 3.41 12.23
N GLY A 357 -9.50 3.92 11.02
CA GLY A 357 -10.47 4.78 10.33
C GLY A 357 -11.10 4.12 9.10
N PRO A 358 -12.23 4.65 8.62
CA PRO A 358 -12.96 4.07 7.49
C PRO A 358 -12.38 4.54 6.14
N TRP A 359 -11.07 4.54 6.04
CA TRP A 359 -10.31 5.17 4.97
C TRP A 359 -9.83 4.17 3.91
N HIS A 360 -9.53 4.68 2.73
CA HIS A 360 -8.59 4.07 1.79
C HIS A 360 -7.15 4.37 2.22
N HIS A 361 -6.17 3.82 1.52
CA HIS A 361 -4.74 4.06 1.74
C HIS A 361 -4.41 5.56 1.67
N GLY A 362 -4.00 6.15 2.79
CA GLY A 362 -3.62 7.55 2.90
C GLY A 362 -4.75 8.56 3.07
N GLN A 363 -6.02 8.16 3.13
CA GLN A 363 -7.14 9.10 3.26
C GLN A 363 -7.18 9.80 4.63
N GLU A 364 -6.52 9.30 5.63
CA GLU A 364 -6.44 9.91 6.97
C GLU A 364 -5.87 11.32 6.96
N ILE A 365 -5.14 11.73 5.91
CA ILE A 365 -4.63 13.09 5.76
C ILE A 365 -5.51 13.98 4.87
N ASP A 366 -6.53 13.43 4.25
CA ASP A 366 -7.45 14.12 3.35
C ASP A 366 -8.87 14.23 3.94
N ASP A 367 -9.86 14.54 3.11
CA ASP A 367 -11.29 14.52 3.49
C ASP A 367 -11.76 13.08 3.71
N GLY A 368 -12.07 12.77 4.95
CA GLY A 368 -12.61 11.48 5.38
C GLY A 368 -14.12 11.43 5.52
N SER A 369 -14.87 12.30 4.84
CA SER A 369 -16.35 12.36 4.93
C SER A 369 -17.06 11.20 4.23
N SER A 370 -16.38 10.60 3.23
CA SER A 370 -16.89 9.46 2.46
C SER A 370 -15.75 8.67 1.82
N LEU A 371 -16.02 7.43 1.45
CA LEU A 371 -15.18 6.64 0.54
C LEU A 371 -16.09 6.10 -0.58
N GLY A 372 -15.82 6.49 -1.82
CA GLY A 372 -16.72 6.26 -2.92
C GLY A 372 -18.13 6.77 -2.60
N VAL A 373 -19.14 5.91 -2.69
CA VAL A 373 -20.54 6.25 -2.36
C VAL A 373 -20.87 6.14 -0.87
N VAL A 374 -20.01 5.52 -0.07
CA VAL A 374 -20.21 5.28 1.37
C VAL A 374 -19.91 6.55 2.15
N LYS A 375 -20.90 7.05 2.91
CA LYS A 375 -20.77 8.27 3.72
C LYS A 375 -20.58 7.94 5.20
N PHE A 376 -19.81 8.79 5.90
CA PHE A 376 -19.45 8.58 7.30
C PHE A 376 -20.05 9.62 8.25
N ASP A 377 -20.95 10.48 7.78
CA ASP A 377 -21.66 11.52 8.54
C ASP A 377 -20.75 12.59 9.21
N SER A 378 -19.46 12.51 9.02
CA SER A 378 -18.46 13.46 9.53
C SER A 378 -17.14 13.31 8.75
N ASP A 379 -16.33 14.37 8.73
CA ASP A 379 -14.94 14.27 8.23
C ASP A 379 -14.07 13.52 9.26
N THR A 380 -13.92 12.22 9.04
CA THR A 380 -13.18 11.32 9.92
C THR A 380 -11.67 11.54 9.85
N GLY A 381 -11.14 11.99 8.70
CA GLY A 381 -9.75 12.34 8.51
C GLY A 381 -9.38 13.63 9.26
N LEU A 382 -10.19 14.68 9.15
CA LEU A 382 -9.98 15.91 9.91
C LEU A 382 -10.08 15.68 11.42
N TYR A 383 -11.07 14.86 11.87
CA TYR A 383 -11.16 14.45 13.27
C TYR A 383 -9.88 13.76 13.75
N PHE A 384 -9.37 12.82 12.98
CA PHE A 384 -8.11 12.14 13.30
C PHE A 384 -6.97 13.15 13.46
N ARG A 385 -6.78 14.04 12.48
CA ARG A 385 -5.66 14.99 12.50
C ARG A 385 -5.74 15.99 13.67
N ARG A 386 -6.93 16.52 13.98
CA ARG A 386 -7.10 17.55 15.01
C ARG A 386 -7.30 17.00 16.42
N GLU A 387 -8.07 15.93 16.56
CA GLU A 387 -8.49 15.44 17.88
C GLU A 387 -7.62 14.27 18.39
N ILE A 388 -6.88 13.61 17.49
CA ILE A 388 -6.04 12.46 17.86
C ILE A 388 -4.57 12.75 17.58
N LEU A 389 -4.19 12.97 16.32
CA LEU A 389 -2.79 13.05 15.89
C LEU A 389 -2.06 14.24 16.51
N ARG A 390 -2.63 15.44 16.39
CA ARG A 390 -2.00 16.65 16.93
C ARG A 390 -1.83 16.61 18.44
N PRO A 391 -2.85 16.34 19.27
CA PRO A 391 -2.66 16.23 20.71
C PRO A 391 -1.66 15.14 21.12
N PHE A 392 -1.66 14.02 20.40
CA PHE A 392 -0.71 12.94 20.64
C PHE A 392 0.73 13.37 20.38
N LEU A 393 1.00 14.01 19.25
CA LEU A 393 2.33 14.54 18.92
C LEU A 393 2.76 15.64 19.90
N ASP A 394 1.86 16.59 20.21
CA ASP A 394 2.14 17.71 21.13
C ASP A 394 2.58 17.19 22.51
N GLN A 395 1.92 16.16 23.05
CA GLN A 395 2.25 15.54 24.34
C GLN A 395 3.72 15.10 24.43
N TYR A 396 4.27 14.52 23.38
CA TYR A 396 5.64 13.98 23.40
C TYR A 396 6.69 14.97 22.92
N LEU A 397 6.31 15.93 22.11
CA LEU A 397 7.23 16.79 21.38
C LEU A 397 7.32 18.21 21.96
N LYS A 398 6.28 18.71 22.62
CA LYS A 398 6.28 20.06 23.20
C LYS A 398 6.47 20.03 24.72
N ASP A 399 7.29 20.96 25.22
CA ASP A 399 7.49 21.10 26.64
C ASP A 399 6.23 21.69 27.31
N GLY A 400 5.77 21.05 28.38
CA GLY A 400 4.58 21.49 29.11
C GLY A 400 3.24 21.23 28.44
N ALA A 401 3.20 20.53 27.30
CA ALA A 401 1.95 20.14 26.68
C ALA A 401 1.12 19.21 27.61
N PRO A 402 -0.20 19.33 27.63
CA PRO A 402 -1.05 18.44 28.42
C PRO A 402 -0.98 17.01 27.88
N LYS A 403 -1.33 16.04 28.74
CA LYS A 403 -1.52 14.66 28.29
C LYS A 403 -2.70 14.63 27.32
N ALA A 404 -2.50 14.01 26.16
CA ALA A 404 -3.55 13.84 25.18
C ALA A 404 -4.67 12.93 25.69
N ASP A 405 -5.91 13.32 25.45
CA ASP A 405 -7.07 12.47 25.72
C ASP A 405 -7.32 11.48 24.58
N VAL A 406 -6.34 10.65 24.30
CA VAL A 406 -6.39 9.59 23.30
C VAL A 406 -6.46 8.24 23.99
N ALA A 407 -7.52 7.45 23.70
CA ALA A 407 -7.62 6.09 24.24
C ALA A 407 -6.55 5.17 23.57
N PRO A 408 -6.13 4.09 24.23
CA PRO A 408 -5.20 3.13 23.65
C PRO A 408 -5.60 2.61 22.26
N VAL A 409 -6.91 2.53 22.01
CA VAL A 409 -7.46 2.25 20.66
C VAL A 409 -8.59 3.22 20.37
N MET A 410 -8.51 3.88 19.23
CA MET A 410 -9.55 4.69 18.63
C MET A 410 -9.99 4.00 17.35
N ALA A 411 -11.20 3.42 17.32
CA ALA A 411 -11.70 2.65 16.19
C ALA A 411 -13.01 3.22 15.67
N PHE A 412 -13.08 3.54 14.38
CA PHE A 412 -14.33 3.93 13.75
C PHE A 412 -15.21 2.68 13.54
N GLU A 413 -16.46 2.79 13.94
CA GLU A 413 -17.48 1.76 13.79
C GLU A 413 -18.34 2.07 12.60
N THR A 414 -18.15 1.36 11.51
CA THR A 414 -18.95 1.52 10.29
C THR A 414 -20.36 0.93 10.47
N GLY A 415 -21.31 1.38 9.68
CA GLY A 415 -22.75 1.07 9.86
C GLY A 415 -23.43 2.01 10.85
N THR A 416 -22.85 2.28 12.01
CA THR A 416 -23.33 3.31 12.96
C THR A 416 -22.58 4.62 12.88
N ASN A 417 -21.47 4.67 12.13
CA ASN A 417 -20.64 5.84 11.85
C ASN A 417 -20.17 6.60 13.09
N ASN A 418 -19.58 5.88 14.05
CA ASN A 418 -19.15 6.48 15.31
C ASN A 418 -17.71 6.05 15.71
N TRP A 419 -16.94 6.99 16.22
CA TRP A 419 -15.68 6.68 16.88
C TRP A 419 -15.90 5.95 18.20
N ARG A 420 -15.16 4.85 18.43
CA ARG A 420 -15.17 4.08 19.68
C ARG A 420 -13.81 4.20 20.35
N ARG A 421 -13.86 4.49 21.64
CA ARG A 421 -12.69 4.56 22.54
C ARG A 421 -12.57 3.25 23.28
N LEU A 422 -11.50 2.48 23.03
CA LEU A 422 -11.33 1.14 23.54
C LEU A 422 -10.01 1.02 24.32
N GLY A 423 -9.97 0.14 25.30
CA GLY A 423 -8.74 -0.16 26.08
C GLY A 423 -7.79 -1.10 25.35
N SER A 424 -8.27 -1.89 24.40
CA SER A 424 -7.50 -2.84 23.59
C SER A 424 -8.23 -3.21 22.30
N TRP A 425 -7.53 -3.81 21.36
CA TRP A 425 -8.10 -4.43 20.17
C TRP A 425 -7.79 -5.94 20.16
N PRO A 426 -8.77 -6.81 19.84
CA PRO A 426 -10.19 -6.47 19.68
C PRO A 426 -10.84 -6.02 20.99
N SER A 427 -12.02 -5.38 20.91
CA SER A 427 -12.71 -4.74 22.03
C SER A 427 -12.97 -5.71 23.19
N GLY A 428 -12.52 -5.35 24.39
CA GLY A 428 -12.82 -6.09 25.62
C GLY A 428 -12.05 -7.40 25.84
N CYS A 429 -11.10 -7.72 24.96
CA CYS A 429 -10.22 -8.88 25.11
C CYS A 429 -8.76 -8.44 25.08
N PRO A 430 -7.98 -8.65 26.15
CA PRO A 430 -6.53 -8.54 26.06
C PRO A 430 -6.00 -9.56 25.04
N PRO A 431 -4.94 -9.27 24.29
CA PRO A 431 -4.37 -10.16 23.27
C PRO A 431 -3.98 -11.56 23.79
N THR A 432 -3.84 -11.71 25.11
CA THR A 432 -3.45 -12.95 25.80
C THR A 432 -4.60 -13.60 26.56
N SER A 433 -5.83 -13.09 26.46
CA SER A 433 -6.94 -13.53 27.31
C SER A 433 -7.63 -14.78 26.77
N THR A 434 -7.52 -15.87 27.50
CA THR A 434 -8.42 -17.04 27.44
C THR A 434 -9.67 -16.87 28.32
N SER A 435 -9.95 -15.63 28.82
CA SER A 435 -10.90 -15.40 29.89
C SER A 435 -12.35 -15.37 29.41
N SER A 436 -13.23 -15.95 30.24
CA SER A 436 -14.70 -15.98 30.10
C SER A 436 -15.38 -14.59 30.12
N ASN A 437 -14.62 -13.51 30.35
CA ASN A 437 -15.10 -12.11 30.41
C ASN A 437 -14.92 -11.34 29.12
N CYS A 438 -14.50 -12.00 28.04
CA CYS A 438 -14.39 -11.40 26.72
C CYS A 438 -15.79 -11.09 26.18
N THR A 439 -16.04 -9.84 25.78
CA THR A 439 -17.32 -9.43 25.17
C THR A 439 -17.45 -9.86 23.70
N ILE A 440 -16.34 -10.34 23.11
CA ILE A 440 -16.32 -10.84 21.74
C ILE A 440 -16.32 -12.37 21.76
N ARG A 441 -17.18 -12.96 20.94
CA ARG A 441 -17.22 -14.41 20.75
C ARG A 441 -16.94 -14.74 19.28
N ALA A 442 -16.04 -15.67 19.05
CA ALA A 442 -15.86 -16.35 17.80
C ALA A 442 -17.15 -17.12 17.47
N THR A 443 -17.91 -16.63 16.51
CA THR A 443 -19.25 -17.14 16.18
C THR A 443 -19.26 -17.59 14.73
N PRO A 444 -19.44 -18.90 14.46
CA PRO A 444 -19.52 -19.41 13.09
C PRO A 444 -20.75 -18.90 12.36
N LEU A 445 -20.57 -18.31 11.20
CA LEU A 445 -21.59 -18.00 10.22
C LEU A 445 -21.51 -19.06 9.13
N TYR A 446 -22.40 -20.05 9.18
CA TYR A 446 -22.35 -21.23 8.34
C TYR A 446 -22.90 -21.01 6.93
N LEU A 447 -22.19 -21.57 5.96
CA LEU A 447 -22.70 -21.80 4.61
C LEU A 447 -23.62 -23.03 4.64
N ASN A 448 -24.86 -22.89 4.18
CA ASN A 448 -25.85 -23.94 4.23
C ASN A 448 -26.40 -24.27 2.83
N ALA A 449 -27.00 -25.44 2.69
CA ALA A 449 -27.62 -25.87 1.44
C ALA A 449 -28.64 -24.87 0.91
N GLY A 450 -28.72 -24.74 -0.42
CA GLY A 450 -29.58 -23.77 -1.10
C GLY A 450 -29.06 -22.33 -1.01
N LEU A 451 -27.73 -22.18 -0.87
CA LEU A 451 -27.03 -20.90 -0.80
C LEU A 451 -27.50 -20.01 0.37
N LYS A 452 -27.88 -20.64 1.46
CA LYS A 452 -28.31 -19.95 2.69
C LYS A 452 -27.13 -19.69 3.62
N LEU A 453 -27.20 -18.57 4.33
CA LEU A 453 -26.21 -18.17 5.33
C LEU A 453 -26.90 -18.01 6.69
N SER A 454 -26.40 -18.67 7.74
CA SER A 454 -26.97 -18.54 9.07
C SER A 454 -26.00 -18.92 10.18
N PHE A 455 -26.33 -18.58 11.42
CA PHE A 455 -25.59 -19.01 12.62
C PHE A 455 -25.95 -20.45 13.07
N GLU A 456 -26.89 -21.09 12.39
CA GLU A 456 -27.21 -22.50 12.62
C GLU A 456 -26.32 -23.40 11.77
N SER A 457 -25.82 -24.49 12.39
CA SER A 457 -25.00 -25.47 11.67
C SER A 457 -25.81 -26.24 10.61
N PRO A 458 -25.14 -26.70 9.54
CA PRO A 458 -25.79 -27.55 8.51
C PRO A 458 -26.48 -28.75 9.08
N LYS A 459 -27.58 -29.18 8.44
CA LYS A 459 -28.41 -30.35 8.84
C LYS A 459 -28.06 -31.58 8.03
N SER A 460 -28.25 -32.76 8.62
CA SER A 460 -28.12 -34.04 7.89
C SER A 460 -29.22 -34.21 6.86
N GLY A 461 -28.87 -34.69 5.68
CA GLY A 461 -29.82 -34.92 4.57
C GLY A 461 -29.87 -33.84 3.51
N ASP A 462 -29.23 -32.70 3.76
CA ASP A 462 -29.03 -31.66 2.75
C ASP A 462 -27.97 -32.09 1.72
N ALA A 463 -27.95 -31.41 0.55
CA ALA A 463 -26.88 -31.58 -0.43
C ALA A 463 -25.52 -31.30 0.26
N PRO A 464 -24.47 -32.09 0.01
CA PRO A 464 -23.24 -32.01 0.78
C PRO A 464 -22.33 -30.84 0.36
N PHE A 465 -22.55 -30.25 -0.80
CA PHE A 465 -21.75 -29.13 -1.36
C PHE A 465 -22.54 -28.37 -2.41
N ASP A 466 -22.11 -27.14 -2.66
CA ASP A 466 -22.40 -26.36 -3.86
C ASP A 466 -21.18 -26.36 -4.78
N GLU A 467 -21.37 -26.25 -6.11
CA GLU A 467 -20.28 -26.30 -7.07
C GLU A 467 -20.41 -25.23 -8.16
N TYR A 468 -19.27 -24.81 -8.70
CA TYR A 468 -19.18 -23.95 -9.88
C TYR A 468 -17.97 -24.30 -10.73
N VAL A 469 -17.96 -23.83 -11.97
CA VAL A 469 -16.82 -23.98 -12.88
C VAL A 469 -16.01 -22.70 -12.86
N SER A 470 -14.77 -22.80 -12.39
CA SER A 470 -13.80 -21.71 -12.53
C SER A 470 -13.07 -21.85 -13.87
N ASP A 471 -13.11 -20.78 -14.68
CA ASP A 471 -12.48 -20.73 -16.01
C ASP A 471 -11.38 -19.66 -16.05
N PRO A 472 -10.09 -20.02 -16.06
CA PRO A 472 -9.00 -19.04 -16.16
C PRO A 472 -9.01 -18.24 -17.47
N ALA A 473 -9.77 -18.63 -18.48
CA ALA A 473 -9.97 -17.83 -19.69
C ALA A 473 -10.98 -16.70 -19.52
N LYS A 474 -11.77 -16.73 -18.42
CA LYS A 474 -12.76 -15.70 -18.06
C LYS A 474 -12.79 -15.48 -16.55
N PRO A 475 -11.65 -15.12 -15.94
CA PRO A 475 -11.56 -14.96 -14.50
C PRO A 475 -12.55 -13.90 -13.98
N VAL A 476 -13.00 -14.05 -12.74
CA VAL A 476 -13.87 -13.05 -12.11
C VAL A 476 -13.10 -11.75 -11.93
N PRO A 477 -13.57 -10.63 -12.51
CA PRO A 477 -12.92 -9.34 -12.32
C PRO A 477 -13.08 -8.86 -10.87
N TYR A 478 -12.07 -8.17 -10.34
CA TYR A 478 -12.14 -7.68 -8.96
C TYR A 478 -13.12 -6.51 -8.80
N ARG A 479 -13.38 -5.79 -9.88
CA ARG A 479 -14.37 -4.71 -9.97
C ARG A 479 -14.99 -4.65 -11.36
N VAL A 480 -15.96 -3.75 -11.54
CA VAL A 480 -16.63 -3.53 -12.83
C VAL A 480 -15.63 -3.06 -13.89
N ARG A 481 -15.71 -3.65 -15.09
CA ARG A 481 -14.89 -3.26 -16.25
C ARG A 481 -15.46 -2.02 -16.95
N PRO A 482 -14.63 -1.14 -17.55
CA PRO A 482 -13.18 -1.27 -17.72
C PRO A 482 -12.41 -0.98 -16.42
N ILE A 483 -11.34 -1.72 -16.20
CA ILE A 483 -10.47 -1.58 -15.02
C ILE A 483 -9.31 -0.64 -15.39
N GLN A 484 -9.14 0.40 -14.62
CA GLN A 484 -8.04 1.35 -14.79
C GLN A 484 -6.77 0.84 -14.10
N PRO A 485 -5.57 1.28 -14.56
CA PRO A 485 -4.33 1.04 -13.83
C PRO A 485 -4.38 1.59 -12.41
N MET A 486 -3.51 1.05 -11.56
CA MET A 486 -3.26 1.61 -10.23
C MET A 486 -2.82 3.09 -10.37
N GLY A 487 -3.40 3.98 -9.58
CA GLY A 487 -3.03 5.39 -9.57
C GLY A 487 -3.98 6.28 -8.77
N TYR A 488 -3.49 7.48 -8.45
CA TYR A 488 -4.18 8.50 -7.65
C TYR A 488 -4.47 9.78 -8.42
N ASP A 489 -4.26 9.80 -9.74
CA ASP A 489 -4.55 10.96 -10.57
C ASP A 489 -6.04 11.26 -10.61
N THR A 490 -6.39 12.51 -10.91
CA THR A 490 -7.78 12.97 -10.99
C THR A 490 -8.61 12.10 -11.93
N GLY A 491 -9.68 11.53 -11.42
CA GLY A 491 -10.60 10.66 -12.16
C GLY A 491 -10.24 9.17 -12.13
N MET A 492 -9.15 8.79 -11.47
CA MET A 492 -8.87 7.38 -11.16
C MET A 492 -9.65 6.95 -9.90
N THR A 493 -10.04 5.69 -9.86
CA THR A 493 -10.87 5.12 -8.80
C THR A 493 -10.18 3.96 -8.07
N TRP A 494 -8.85 3.88 -8.13
CA TRP A 494 -8.06 2.85 -7.46
C TRP A 494 -8.33 2.79 -5.95
N SER A 495 -8.48 3.93 -5.31
CA SER A 495 -8.75 4.04 -3.88
C SER A 495 -10.13 3.57 -3.43
N GLU A 496 -11.07 3.32 -4.34
CA GLU A 496 -12.48 3.08 -4.01
C GLU A 496 -12.91 1.61 -4.17
N TRP A 497 -12.13 0.75 -4.83
CA TRP A 497 -12.59 -0.56 -5.26
C TRP A 497 -13.02 -1.48 -4.10
N LEU A 498 -12.48 -1.30 -2.89
CA LEU A 498 -12.88 -2.08 -1.71
C LEU A 498 -14.31 -1.77 -1.25
N VAL A 499 -14.85 -0.64 -1.65
CA VAL A 499 -16.24 -0.27 -1.35
C VAL A 499 -17.15 -0.33 -2.58
N ASP A 500 -16.67 -0.82 -3.73
CA ASP A 500 -17.50 -1.03 -4.92
C ASP A 500 -18.64 -2.02 -4.64
N ASP A 501 -19.77 -1.77 -5.28
CA ASP A 501 -20.96 -2.63 -5.21
C ASP A 501 -20.68 -4.03 -5.80
N GLN A 502 -20.88 -5.06 -5.00
CA GLN A 502 -20.58 -6.44 -5.39
C GLN A 502 -21.72 -7.13 -6.17
N ARG A 503 -22.78 -6.42 -6.58
CA ARG A 503 -23.94 -7.00 -7.28
C ARG A 503 -23.58 -7.62 -8.62
N GLU A 504 -22.61 -7.06 -9.36
CA GLU A 504 -22.20 -7.64 -10.64
C GLU A 504 -21.55 -9.00 -10.46
N GLN A 505 -20.65 -9.10 -9.46
CA GLN A 505 -20.01 -10.37 -9.11
C GLN A 505 -21.03 -11.39 -8.59
N SER A 506 -22.03 -10.97 -7.81
CA SER A 506 -23.12 -11.82 -7.31
C SER A 506 -23.95 -12.43 -8.43
N GLY A 507 -24.08 -11.75 -9.56
CA GLY A 507 -24.85 -12.23 -10.72
C GLY A 507 -24.15 -13.31 -11.56
N ARG A 508 -22.90 -13.65 -11.24
CA ARG A 508 -22.09 -14.58 -12.06
C ARG A 508 -22.31 -16.03 -11.67
N GLY A 509 -22.28 -16.92 -12.65
CA GLY A 509 -22.40 -18.37 -12.44
C GLY A 509 -21.11 -19.04 -11.91
N ASP A 510 -19.99 -18.30 -11.80
CA ASP A 510 -18.72 -18.74 -11.27
C ASP A 510 -18.39 -18.10 -9.90
N VAL A 511 -19.43 -17.58 -9.22
CA VAL A 511 -19.39 -17.05 -7.86
C VAL A 511 -20.51 -17.72 -7.05
N LEU A 512 -20.19 -18.35 -5.91
CA LEU A 512 -21.19 -18.80 -4.96
C LEU A 512 -21.57 -17.65 -4.03
N VAL A 513 -22.87 -17.43 -3.86
CA VAL A 513 -23.43 -16.34 -3.07
C VAL A 513 -24.33 -16.91 -1.99
N TYR A 514 -23.86 -16.89 -0.75
CA TYR A 514 -24.64 -17.32 0.42
C TYR A 514 -25.23 -16.08 1.11
N GLU A 515 -26.52 -16.07 1.36
CA GLU A 515 -27.22 -14.92 1.91
C GLU A 515 -28.08 -15.31 3.12
N SER A 516 -28.06 -14.44 4.15
CA SER A 516 -28.89 -14.61 5.34
C SER A 516 -30.33 -14.14 5.12
N GLU A 517 -31.22 -14.53 6.00
CA GLU A 517 -32.50 -13.83 6.18
C GLU A 517 -32.24 -12.37 6.60
N THR A 518 -33.24 -11.51 6.36
CA THR A 518 -33.18 -10.11 6.79
C THR A 518 -33.02 -10.00 8.30
N LEU A 519 -32.02 -9.28 8.73
CA LEU A 519 -31.70 -9.09 10.15
C LEU A 519 -32.80 -8.29 10.86
N ARG A 520 -33.27 -8.82 11.99
CA ARG A 520 -34.25 -8.15 12.87
C ARG A 520 -33.57 -7.36 13.99
N THR A 521 -32.37 -7.74 14.35
CA THR A 521 -31.53 -7.11 15.37
C THR A 521 -30.13 -6.89 14.79
N PRO A 522 -29.42 -5.85 15.25
CA PRO A 522 -28.08 -5.57 14.74
C PRO A 522 -27.12 -6.70 15.09
N VAL A 523 -26.21 -7.01 14.17
CA VAL A 523 -25.06 -7.89 14.40
C VAL A 523 -23.79 -7.05 14.32
N LYS A 524 -23.10 -6.91 15.45
CA LYS A 524 -21.84 -6.17 15.52
C LYS A 524 -20.65 -7.12 15.49
N ILE A 525 -19.70 -6.83 14.61
CA ILE A 525 -18.39 -7.50 14.59
C ILE A 525 -17.27 -6.50 14.95
N SER A 526 -16.27 -6.95 15.69
CA SER A 526 -15.13 -6.12 16.09
C SER A 526 -13.89 -7.00 16.27
N GLY A 527 -13.04 -7.08 15.26
CA GLY A 527 -11.86 -7.96 15.22
C GLY A 527 -11.61 -8.54 13.84
N GLN A 528 -10.90 -9.64 13.80
CA GLN A 528 -10.46 -10.31 12.57
C GLN A 528 -11.38 -11.51 12.26
N PRO A 529 -12.18 -11.47 11.18
CA PRO A 529 -12.92 -12.65 10.71
C PRO A 529 -11.97 -13.74 10.22
N MET A 530 -12.41 -15.01 10.28
CA MET A 530 -11.61 -16.17 9.88
C MET A 530 -12.42 -17.06 8.92
N ALA A 531 -11.96 -17.19 7.70
CA ALA A 531 -12.52 -18.16 6.78
C ALA A 531 -12.14 -19.60 7.17
N ASN A 532 -13.10 -20.49 7.25
CA ASN A 532 -12.93 -21.93 7.45
C ASN A 532 -13.68 -22.64 6.32
N LEU A 533 -13.00 -22.81 5.20
CA LEU A 533 -13.59 -23.31 3.96
C LEU A 533 -13.18 -24.76 3.73
N VAL A 534 -14.11 -25.69 3.80
CA VAL A 534 -13.90 -27.07 3.34
C VAL A 534 -14.25 -27.11 1.86
N ALA A 535 -13.23 -27.24 1.02
CA ALA A 535 -13.42 -27.15 -0.43
C ALA A 535 -12.55 -28.14 -1.20
N SER A 536 -12.95 -28.44 -2.45
CA SER A 536 -12.17 -29.24 -3.38
C SER A 536 -12.17 -28.66 -4.78
N THR A 537 -11.11 -28.93 -5.53
CA THR A 537 -10.99 -28.61 -6.94
C THR A 537 -10.80 -29.87 -7.77
N SER A 538 -11.29 -29.90 -9.01
CA SER A 538 -10.93 -30.95 -9.97
C SER A 538 -9.54 -30.74 -10.58
N GLY A 539 -8.91 -29.58 -10.32
CA GLY A 539 -7.53 -29.26 -10.69
C GLY A 539 -6.50 -29.72 -9.65
N THR A 540 -5.25 -29.31 -9.84
CA THR A 540 -4.14 -29.57 -8.92
C THR A 540 -3.63 -28.32 -8.21
N ASP A 541 -4.26 -27.16 -8.46
CA ASP A 541 -4.14 -25.91 -7.73
C ASP A 541 -5.45 -25.13 -7.80
N SER A 542 -5.66 -24.16 -6.92
CA SER A 542 -6.82 -23.28 -6.92
C SER A 542 -6.61 -22.13 -5.97
N ASP A 543 -7.26 -21.01 -6.25
CA ASP A 543 -7.40 -19.91 -5.30
C ASP A 543 -8.81 -19.87 -4.71
N TRP A 544 -8.92 -19.36 -3.48
CA TRP A 544 -10.16 -19.18 -2.76
C TRP A 544 -10.26 -17.75 -2.26
N VAL A 545 -11.19 -16.99 -2.83
CA VAL A 545 -11.55 -15.65 -2.37
C VAL A 545 -12.81 -15.77 -1.52
N VAL A 546 -12.77 -15.21 -0.32
CA VAL A 546 -13.91 -15.14 0.59
C VAL A 546 -14.20 -13.69 0.92
N LYS A 547 -15.44 -13.25 0.68
CA LYS A 547 -15.90 -11.88 0.96
C LYS A 547 -17.05 -11.92 1.94
N VAL A 548 -16.97 -11.11 3.00
CA VAL A 548 -18.09 -10.82 3.92
C VAL A 548 -18.67 -9.47 3.52
N ILE A 549 -19.96 -9.47 3.25
CA ILE A 549 -20.65 -8.35 2.62
C ILE A 549 -21.87 -7.97 3.44
N ASP A 550 -22.09 -6.66 3.60
CA ASP A 550 -23.32 -6.08 4.12
C ASP A 550 -24.26 -5.72 2.96
N VAL A 551 -25.40 -6.39 2.88
CA VAL A 551 -26.42 -6.13 1.85
C VAL A 551 -27.45 -5.18 2.42
N TYR A 552 -27.49 -3.99 1.85
CA TYR A 552 -28.42 -2.93 2.26
C TYR A 552 -29.87 -3.30 1.91
N PRO A 553 -30.86 -2.72 2.61
CA PRO A 553 -32.27 -2.81 2.20
C PRO A 553 -32.48 -2.29 0.78
N ASP A 554 -33.55 -2.76 0.10
CA ASP A 554 -33.86 -2.30 -1.27
C ASP A 554 -34.16 -0.80 -1.35
N GLU A 555 -34.59 -0.21 -0.22
CA GLU A 555 -34.83 1.23 -0.09
C GLU A 555 -34.03 1.79 1.09
N VAL A 556 -33.17 2.77 0.81
CA VAL A 556 -32.40 3.51 1.82
C VAL A 556 -32.82 4.97 1.81
N ALA A 557 -33.40 5.44 2.90
CA ALA A 557 -33.91 6.78 3.02
C ALA A 557 -32.80 7.83 2.79
N GLY A 558 -33.04 8.75 1.86
CA GLY A 558 -32.09 9.81 1.51
C GLY A 558 -30.87 9.36 0.68
N GLN A 559 -30.74 8.06 0.39
CA GLN A 559 -29.63 7.50 -0.37
C GLN A 559 -30.14 6.43 -1.37
N PRO A 560 -30.90 6.81 -2.41
CA PRO A 560 -31.51 5.84 -3.32
C PRO A 560 -30.48 4.98 -4.08
N GLY A 561 -29.26 5.49 -4.27
CA GLY A 561 -28.16 4.72 -4.88
C GLY A 561 -27.65 3.57 -4.02
N MET A 562 -27.96 3.57 -2.71
CA MET A 562 -27.60 2.50 -1.79
C MET A 562 -28.65 1.38 -1.69
N GLY A 563 -29.78 1.49 -2.40
CA GLY A 563 -30.81 0.44 -2.41
C GLY A 563 -30.25 -0.89 -2.92
N GLY A 564 -30.29 -1.93 -2.07
CA GLY A 564 -29.74 -3.25 -2.36
C GLY A 564 -28.22 -3.29 -2.54
N TYR A 565 -27.48 -2.25 -2.13
CA TYR A 565 -26.02 -2.17 -2.25
C TYR A 565 -25.35 -3.29 -1.49
N GLN A 566 -24.32 -3.87 -2.08
CA GLN A 566 -23.55 -4.97 -1.50
C GLN A 566 -22.16 -4.47 -1.11
N LEU A 567 -22.03 -3.93 0.10
CA LEU A 567 -20.78 -3.36 0.63
C LEU A 567 -19.89 -4.45 1.19
N MET A 568 -18.70 -4.59 0.63
CA MET A 568 -17.68 -5.50 1.13
C MET A 568 -17.09 -4.97 2.44
N ILE A 569 -17.23 -5.74 3.53
CA ILE A 569 -16.75 -5.37 4.86
C ILE A 569 -15.36 -5.93 5.13
N SER A 570 -15.09 -7.16 4.68
CA SER A 570 -13.81 -7.81 4.84
C SER A 570 -13.68 -8.93 3.81
N ALA A 571 -12.55 -9.00 3.14
CA ALA A 571 -12.32 -10.02 2.12
C ALA A 571 -10.84 -10.29 1.95
N ASP A 572 -10.51 -11.53 1.59
CA ASP A 572 -9.15 -11.88 1.19
C ASP A 572 -9.13 -13.10 0.27
N ILE A 573 -7.97 -13.34 -0.33
CA ILE A 573 -7.66 -14.46 -1.20
C ILE A 573 -6.68 -15.39 -0.50
N PHE A 574 -6.82 -16.71 -0.75
CA PHE A 574 -5.85 -17.71 -0.30
C PHE A 574 -5.50 -18.66 -1.44
N ARG A 575 -4.20 -18.79 -1.74
CA ARG A 575 -3.71 -19.70 -2.78
C ARG A 575 -3.53 -21.11 -2.23
N GLY A 576 -4.31 -22.06 -2.74
CA GLY A 576 -4.48 -23.39 -2.18
C GLY A 576 -3.20 -24.22 -2.05
N ARG A 577 -2.22 -24.05 -2.92
CA ARG A 577 -0.91 -24.73 -2.84
C ARG A 577 -0.17 -24.50 -1.52
N TYR A 578 -0.51 -23.42 -0.80
CA TYR A 578 0.14 -23.03 0.47
C TYR A 578 -0.62 -23.48 1.72
N ARG A 579 -1.70 -24.27 1.58
CA ARG A 579 -2.54 -24.65 2.73
C ARG A 579 -1.82 -25.45 3.83
N GLU A 580 -0.76 -26.18 3.51
CA GLU A 580 0.02 -26.96 4.49
C GLU A 580 1.25 -26.22 5.01
N SER A 581 1.86 -25.40 4.15
CA SER A 581 3.04 -24.61 4.47
C SER A 581 3.09 -23.41 3.53
N LEU A 582 3.30 -22.23 4.09
CA LEU A 582 3.50 -21.02 3.30
C LEU A 582 4.89 -21.01 2.62
N GLU A 583 5.84 -21.79 3.13
CA GLU A 583 7.20 -21.90 2.60
C GLU A 583 7.31 -22.92 1.45
N THR A 584 6.54 -24.00 1.54
CA THR A 584 6.68 -25.13 0.63
C THR A 584 5.34 -25.44 -0.03
N PRO A 585 5.10 -24.93 -1.25
CA PRO A 585 3.86 -25.18 -1.98
C PRO A 585 3.73 -26.64 -2.37
N LYS A 586 2.49 -27.16 -2.31
CA LYS A 586 2.17 -28.53 -2.70
C LYS A 586 0.97 -28.57 -3.63
N ALA A 587 1.02 -29.47 -4.62
CA ALA A 587 -0.13 -29.77 -5.46
C ALA A 587 -1.33 -30.25 -4.64
N LEU A 588 -2.51 -29.84 -5.05
CA LEU A 588 -3.78 -30.34 -4.50
C LEU A 588 -4.11 -31.69 -5.13
N GLU A 589 -4.76 -32.57 -4.37
CA GLU A 589 -5.35 -33.82 -4.88
C GLU A 589 -6.72 -33.51 -5.50
N ALA A 590 -6.86 -33.77 -6.80
CA ALA A 590 -8.11 -33.52 -7.52
C ALA A 590 -9.33 -34.19 -6.86
N GLY A 591 -10.38 -33.40 -6.60
CA GLY A 591 -11.63 -33.84 -6.00
C GLY A 591 -11.58 -34.13 -4.50
N LYS A 592 -10.42 -34.00 -3.83
CA LYS A 592 -10.29 -34.23 -2.39
C LYS A 592 -10.74 -33.02 -1.59
N PRO A 593 -11.72 -33.12 -0.69
CA PRO A 593 -12.07 -32.04 0.22
C PRO A 593 -10.93 -31.75 1.20
N LEU A 594 -10.55 -30.48 1.28
CA LEU A 594 -9.47 -29.99 2.13
C LEU A 594 -9.97 -28.77 2.91
N LEU A 595 -9.48 -28.60 4.13
CA LEU A 595 -9.75 -27.39 4.92
C LEU A 595 -8.77 -26.28 4.53
N TYR A 596 -9.31 -25.13 4.16
CA TYR A 596 -8.59 -23.88 3.99
C TYR A 596 -9.01 -22.95 5.12
N ARG A 597 -8.04 -22.58 5.95
CA ARG A 597 -8.26 -21.68 7.07
C ARG A 597 -7.33 -20.47 6.95
N PHE A 598 -7.91 -19.29 6.79
CA PHE A 598 -7.15 -18.05 6.64
C PHE A 598 -7.91 -16.86 7.21
N ALA A 599 -7.16 -15.89 7.69
CA ALA A 599 -7.71 -14.66 8.25
C ALA A 599 -8.16 -13.72 7.12
N LEU A 600 -9.26 -13.01 7.36
CA LEU A 600 -9.65 -11.84 6.57
C LEU A 600 -9.17 -10.56 7.30
N PRO A 601 -9.08 -9.40 6.64
CA PRO A 601 -8.76 -8.13 7.28
C PRO A 601 -9.65 -7.80 8.46
N ASN A 602 -9.12 -7.03 9.41
CA ASN A 602 -9.87 -6.60 10.59
C ASN A 602 -11.07 -5.72 10.19
N ALA A 603 -12.18 -5.90 10.92
CA ALA A 603 -13.40 -5.12 10.71
C ALA A 603 -13.97 -4.63 12.04
N ASN A 604 -14.57 -3.44 12.02
CA ASN A 604 -15.34 -2.88 13.13
C ASN A 604 -16.67 -2.35 12.55
N HIS A 605 -17.66 -3.23 12.41
CA HIS A 605 -18.86 -2.99 11.63
C HIS A 605 -20.12 -3.46 12.34
N VAL A 606 -21.22 -2.76 12.08
CA VAL A 606 -22.56 -3.15 12.55
C VAL A 606 -23.45 -3.39 11.33
N PHE A 607 -23.82 -4.66 11.11
CA PHE A 607 -24.91 -5.01 10.21
C PHE A 607 -26.21 -4.58 10.86
N LEU A 608 -26.93 -3.64 10.25
CA LEU A 608 -28.11 -3.02 10.84
C LEU A 608 -29.39 -3.87 10.64
N PRO A 609 -30.44 -3.67 11.46
CA PRO A 609 -31.75 -4.27 11.17
C PRO A 609 -32.26 -3.85 9.78
N GLY A 610 -32.85 -4.79 9.06
CA GLY A 610 -33.27 -4.59 7.66
C GLY A 610 -32.22 -4.98 6.64
N HIS A 611 -30.95 -5.05 7.02
CA HIS A 611 -29.86 -5.54 6.17
C HIS A 611 -29.83 -7.07 6.15
N ARG A 612 -29.02 -7.64 5.23
CA ARG A 612 -28.69 -9.06 5.17
C ARG A 612 -27.18 -9.23 5.17
N MET A 613 -26.72 -10.32 5.72
CA MET A 613 -25.31 -10.71 5.62
C MET A 613 -25.13 -11.59 4.39
N MET A 614 -24.04 -11.41 3.67
CA MET A 614 -23.70 -12.21 2.50
C MET A 614 -22.24 -12.69 2.58
N VAL A 615 -21.99 -13.91 2.09
CA VAL A 615 -20.65 -14.43 1.81
C VAL A 615 -20.56 -14.81 0.36
N GLN A 616 -19.61 -14.23 -0.36
CA GLN A 616 -19.26 -14.64 -1.72
C GLN A 616 -17.99 -15.50 -1.71
N ILE A 617 -17.98 -16.57 -2.54
CA ILE A 617 -16.81 -17.43 -2.76
C ILE A 617 -16.56 -17.54 -4.25
N GLN A 618 -15.32 -17.31 -4.67
CA GLN A 618 -14.85 -17.36 -6.04
C GLN A 618 -13.38 -17.82 -6.10
N SER A 619 -12.89 -18.18 -7.28
CA SER A 619 -11.50 -18.68 -7.48
C SER A 619 -10.62 -17.76 -8.31
N ALA A 620 -11.02 -16.52 -8.49
CA ALA A 620 -10.21 -15.47 -9.12
C ALA A 620 -10.65 -14.11 -8.62
N TRP A 621 -9.71 -13.17 -8.55
CA TRP A 621 -9.95 -11.76 -8.21
C TRP A 621 -9.05 -10.91 -9.12
N PHE A 622 -9.36 -10.97 -10.42
CA PHE A 622 -8.47 -10.58 -11.50
C PHE A 622 -8.76 -9.17 -12.03
N PRO A 623 -7.78 -8.38 -12.47
CA PRO A 623 -6.34 -8.59 -12.38
C PRO A 623 -5.71 -8.02 -11.11
N LEU A 624 -6.47 -7.85 -10.01
CA LEU A 624 -5.89 -7.47 -8.73
C LEU A 624 -4.79 -8.48 -8.34
N TYR A 625 -5.13 -9.79 -8.46
CA TYR A 625 -4.21 -10.90 -8.27
C TYR A 625 -4.02 -11.69 -9.56
N ASP A 626 -2.84 -12.28 -9.70
CA ASP A 626 -2.48 -13.13 -10.83
C ASP A 626 -3.39 -14.37 -10.93
N ARG A 627 -3.73 -14.74 -12.16
CA ARG A 627 -4.59 -15.90 -12.42
C ARG A 627 -3.95 -17.20 -11.95
N ASN A 628 -4.68 -17.98 -11.15
CA ASN A 628 -4.29 -19.36 -10.90
C ASN A 628 -4.55 -20.20 -12.16
N PRO A 629 -3.56 -20.94 -12.70
CA PRO A 629 -3.76 -21.81 -13.84
C PRO A 629 -4.62 -23.05 -13.51
N GLN A 630 -4.92 -23.29 -12.23
CA GLN A 630 -5.62 -24.45 -11.67
C GLN A 630 -4.91 -25.80 -11.95
N THR A 631 -3.69 -25.67 -12.43
CA THR A 631 -2.71 -26.74 -12.56
C THR A 631 -1.49 -26.34 -11.74
N PHE A 632 -1.01 -27.25 -10.90
CA PHE A 632 0.21 -26.97 -10.12
C PHE A 632 1.42 -26.85 -11.06
N VAL A 633 2.06 -25.69 -11.02
CA VAL A 633 3.32 -25.41 -11.69
C VAL A 633 4.36 -24.99 -10.66
N PRO A 634 5.67 -25.31 -10.84
CA PRO A 634 6.69 -24.98 -9.83
C PRO A 634 6.79 -23.50 -9.48
N ASN A 635 6.70 -22.63 -10.47
CA ASN A 635 6.66 -21.19 -10.29
C ASN A 635 5.54 -20.59 -11.12
N ILE A 636 4.56 -19.98 -10.46
CA ILE A 636 3.33 -19.48 -11.08
C ILE A 636 3.59 -18.29 -12.02
N PHE A 637 4.65 -17.52 -11.80
CA PHE A 637 5.03 -16.41 -12.68
C PHE A 637 5.33 -16.86 -14.12
N TRP A 638 5.60 -18.15 -14.31
CA TRP A 638 5.97 -18.75 -15.60
C TRP A 638 4.96 -19.81 -16.05
N ALA A 639 3.71 -19.73 -15.57
CA ALA A 639 2.64 -20.58 -16.08
C ALA A 639 2.43 -20.35 -17.58
N LYS A 640 2.37 -21.44 -18.34
CA LYS A 640 2.23 -21.41 -19.80
C LYS A 640 0.75 -21.49 -20.20
N PRO A 641 0.37 -21.09 -21.41
CA PRO A 641 -1.03 -21.17 -21.87
C PRO A 641 -1.68 -22.53 -21.70
N GLU A 642 -0.94 -23.62 -21.88
CA GLU A 642 -1.44 -24.99 -21.71
C GLU A 642 -1.66 -25.41 -20.24
N ASP A 643 -1.14 -24.67 -19.27
CA ASP A 643 -1.33 -24.93 -17.85
C ASP A 643 -2.69 -24.40 -17.36
N TYR A 644 -3.25 -23.39 -18.04
CA TYR A 644 -4.52 -22.77 -17.66
C TYR A 644 -5.70 -23.66 -18.06
N ARG A 645 -6.34 -24.30 -17.08
CA ARG A 645 -7.43 -25.26 -17.29
C ARG A 645 -8.64 -24.93 -16.46
N LYS A 646 -9.83 -25.17 -17.03
CA LYS A 646 -11.07 -25.11 -16.24
C LYS A 646 -11.07 -26.15 -15.15
N ALA A 647 -11.58 -25.80 -13.99
CA ALA A 647 -11.77 -26.75 -12.90
C ALA A 647 -13.14 -26.57 -12.25
N VAL A 648 -13.71 -27.68 -11.81
CA VAL A 648 -14.90 -27.69 -10.96
C VAL A 648 -14.46 -27.47 -9.53
N GLN A 649 -15.03 -26.46 -8.91
CA GLN A 649 -14.79 -26.07 -7.52
C GLN A 649 -15.99 -26.46 -6.68
N ARG A 650 -15.79 -27.10 -5.53
CA ARG A 650 -16.84 -27.47 -4.59
C ARG A 650 -16.60 -26.89 -3.22
N VAL A 651 -17.63 -26.31 -2.65
CA VAL A 651 -17.66 -25.81 -1.27
C VAL A 651 -18.62 -26.67 -0.47
N TYR A 652 -18.11 -27.31 0.59
CA TYR A 652 -18.85 -28.30 1.38
C TYR A 652 -19.56 -27.61 2.55
N HIS A 653 -20.79 -28.08 2.81
CA HIS A 653 -21.64 -27.67 3.93
C HIS A 653 -22.37 -28.84 4.60
N ALA A 654 -21.84 -30.05 4.48
CA ALA A 654 -22.31 -31.20 5.26
C ALA A 654 -21.92 -31.05 6.75
N PRO A 655 -22.65 -31.63 7.70
CA PRO A 655 -22.36 -31.50 9.14
C PRO A 655 -20.94 -31.88 9.56
N ASP A 656 -20.35 -32.88 8.88
CA ASP A 656 -18.97 -33.37 9.10
C ASP A 656 -17.92 -32.58 8.32
N ARG A 657 -18.33 -31.66 7.44
CA ARG A 657 -17.50 -30.84 6.55
C ARG A 657 -18.11 -29.47 6.36
N ALA A 658 -18.49 -28.83 7.45
CA ALA A 658 -19.13 -27.54 7.42
C ALA A 658 -18.12 -26.42 7.09
N SER A 659 -18.43 -25.64 6.05
CA SER A 659 -17.75 -24.37 5.79
C SER A 659 -18.46 -23.22 6.51
N PHE A 660 -17.68 -22.29 7.04
CA PHE A 660 -18.20 -21.11 7.74
C PHE A 660 -17.18 -19.99 7.75
N VAL A 661 -17.65 -18.77 7.97
CA VAL A 661 -16.79 -17.65 8.38
C VAL A 661 -16.98 -17.46 9.89
N GLU A 662 -15.91 -17.61 10.66
CA GLU A 662 -15.91 -17.31 12.08
C GLU A 662 -15.84 -15.80 12.27
N LEU A 663 -16.91 -15.21 12.79
CA LEU A 663 -17.02 -13.76 13.00
C LEU A 663 -16.70 -13.40 14.46
N PRO A 664 -15.95 -12.29 14.70
CA PRO A 664 -15.73 -11.76 16.04
C PRO A 664 -16.95 -10.96 16.53
N VAL A 665 -18.02 -11.65 16.88
CA VAL A 665 -19.31 -11.04 17.25
C VAL A 665 -19.24 -10.41 18.64
N VAL A 666 -19.64 -9.15 18.75
CA VAL A 666 -19.76 -8.44 20.04
C VAL A 666 -21.09 -8.83 20.67
N MET A 667 -21.02 -9.48 21.84
CA MET A 667 -22.21 -9.89 22.58
C MET A 667 -22.85 -8.68 23.28
N ALA A 668 -24.18 -8.57 23.19
CA ALA A 668 -24.92 -7.61 24.04
C ALA A 668 -24.67 -7.95 25.52
N LYS A 669 -24.45 -6.90 26.34
CA LYS A 669 -24.29 -7.05 27.79
C LYS A 669 -25.63 -7.33 28.44
#